data_d4aab8ef03715a1e5ba47c765e3a37b5
#
_entry.id   d4aab8ef03715a1e5ba47c765e3a37b5
#
_cell.length_a   1.000
_cell.length_b   1.000
_cell.length_c   1.000
_cell.angle_alpha   90.00
_cell.angle_beta   90.00
_cell.angle_gamma   90.00
#
_symmetry.space_group_name_H-M   'P 1'
#
loop_
_entity.id
_entity.type
_entity.pdbx_description
1 polymer ?
#
loop_
_entity_poly.entity_id
_entity_poly.type
_entity_poly.pdbx_seq_one_letter_code
_entity_poly.pdbx_strand_id
1 'polypeptide(L)'
;RELVTNTYINDRDRSDVRGQLLWKASDALEVRLIADLSNIDELCCGVSNLFNGPTGAVIQSPIVNGRIYPGVANANGAPYDRAAYLNKLPRNIVKNSGFSLHLDWDLGDFNLASITSSRNQKTSFDYDFDFTSGSLGEYNVNTGDIDTVTQELRLSYDAGGAIRGLVGAYYFDEKVKYDNTILLGTAFRNYAGVLTNPTNPTAGLQTFPSLEAALGLPVGTFFRANTGTTINTKQDNDAYNLFGQLDFDINDRVTLTAGAAYTNTKKDVNFAVTNSEAFSGVDLVQLGFAQIFGALTGGRAPTPANFAAFPAQASLADTASVRACVAGQPAFPAGPLCNSALGLYALQFLSPVVPYAESSSDSKTTYTVRLAFEASDNLNVYGGISTGFKATSWNLSRDSKPFAPATPARSPLGGAVNPWYPRYGTRYALPEESTVKEIGVKGRWERVAVNFALFDQEIKNFQANTFLGTGFVLGNAGKQSTQGFELETQFKLSNAWQLDFSTTYLDPKYDSYPNAQGPNGTQDLSGRRPAGIHEWSVSTGLTYNWSVGAVDGFARADYLYESKVQAVDNLPITLASRQVNTLNASVGFARDGWDFMVWGRNLTDDNYLLSAFPAVAQTGSFSGYPNQPRTYGVTVRKNF
;
A
#
# COMPACT_ATOMS: atom_id res chain seq x y z
N ARG A 1 4.99 -13.62 18.95
CA ARG A 1 4.78 -13.25 20.35
C ARG A 1 5.41 -11.88 20.60
N GLU A 2 4.69 -11.00 21.28
CA GLU A 2 5.25 -9.76 21.81
C GLU A 2 5.97 -10.09 23.14
N LEU A 3 7.23 -9.68 23.29
CA LEU A 3 8.10 -10.18 24.36
C LEU A 3 8.15 -9.28 25.60
N VAL A 4 7.71 -8.02 25.51
CA VAL A 4 7.68 -7.09 26.66
C VAL A 4 6.53 -7.44 27.60
N THR A 5 5.32 -7.61 27.06
CA THR A 5 4.11 -8.00 27.82
C THR A 5 3.88 -9.51 27.82
N ASN A 6 4.68 -10.27 27.06
CA ASN A 6 4.55 -11.70 26.88
C ASN A 6 3.22 -12.13 26.23
N THR A 7 2.66 -11.30 25.37
CA THR A 7 1.35 -11.49 24.75
C THR A 7 1.49 -12.15 23.37
N TYR A 8 0.57 -13.06 23.04
CA TYR A 8 0.44 -13.54 21.66
C TYR A 8 -0.28 -12.48 20.84
N ILE A 9 0.27 -12.15 19.68
CA ILE A 9 -0.29 -11.24 18.68
C ILE A 9 -0.47 -11.99 17.36
N ASN A 10 -1.19 -11.38 16.42
CA ASN A 10 -1.66 -12.01 15.18
C ASN A 10 -2.68 -13.13 15.46
N ASP A 11 -3.55 -12.89 16.42
CA ASP A 11 -4.73 -13.72 16.70
C ASP A 11 -5.80 -13.59 15.59
N ARG A 12 -6.89 -14.34 15.76
CA ARG A 12 -8.04 -14.29 14.86
C ARG A 12 -9.31 -14.25 15.68
N ASP A 13 -9.88 -13.06 15.84
CA ASP A 13 -11.20 -12.84 16.44
C ASP A 13 -12.10 -12.19 15.39
N ARG A 14 -12.94 -13.01 14.78
CA ARG A 14 -13.80 -12.65 13.66
C ARG A 14 -15.17 -13.26 13.80
N SER A 15 -16.17 -12.46 13.47
CA SER A 15 -17.54 -12.95 13.36
C SER A 15 -18.20 -12.37 12.11
N ASP A 16 -18.95 -13.19 11.41
CA ASP A 16 -19.76 -12.78 10.27
C ASP A 16 -21.13 -13.44 10.28
N VAL A 17 -22.12 -12.66 9.86
CA VAL A 17 -23.49 -13.11 9.66
C VAL A 17 -23.95 -12.63 8.29
N ARG A 18 -24.47 -13.55 7.48
CA ARG A 18 -25.05 -13.26 6.18
C ARG A 18 -26.40 -13.93 6.03
N GLY A 19 -27.40 -13.14 5.67
CA GLY A 19 -28.71 -13.60 5.30
C GLY A 19 -29.00 -13.31 3.83
N GLN A 20 -29.71 -14.20 3.18
CA GLN A 20 -30.22 -13.96 1.83
C GLN A 20 -31.62 -14.53 1.66
N LEU A 21 -32.43 -13.77 0.94
CA LEU A 21 -33.79 -14.15 0.56
C LEU A 21 -33.88 -14.16 -0.95
N LEU A 22 -34.32 -15.27 -1.51
CA LEU A 22 -34.61 -15.42 -2.91
C LEU A 22 -36.13 -15.52 -3.07
N TRP A 23 -36.71 -14.60 -3.85
CA TRP A 23 -38.11 -14.61 -4.18
C TRP A 23 -38.30 -14.71 -5.70
N LYS A 24 -38.93 -15.77 -6.14
CA LYS A 24 -39.43 -15.92 -7.52
C LYS A 24 -40.81 -15.29 -7.60
N ALA A 25 -40.82 -13.99 -7.96
CA ALA A 25 -42.07 -13.21 -8.04
C ALA A 25 -42.98 -13.70 -9.19
N SER A 26 -42.39 -14.24 -10.25
CA SER A 26 -43.03 -14.96 -11.34
C SER A 26 -42.00 -15.93 -11.97
N ASP A 27 -42.44 -16.66 -13.01
CA ASP A 27 -41.54 -17.50 -13.80
C ASP A 27 -40.43 -16.68 -14.52
N ALA A 28 -40.72 -15.40 -14.74
CA ALA A 28 -39.81 -14.48 -15.45
C ALA A 28 -39.08 -13.49 -14.53
N LEU A 29 -39.45 -13.34 -13.25
CA LEU A 29 -38.86 -12.34 -12.36
C LEU A 29 -38.34 -12.98 -11.07
N GLU A 30 -37.05 -12.89 -10.89
CA GLU A 30 -36.36 -13.28 -9.67
C GLU A 30 -35.83 -12.04 -8.91
N VAL A 31 -36.10 -12.00 -7.61
CA VAL A 31 -35.66 -10.96 -6.69
C VAL A 31 -34.81 -11.59 -5.60
N ARG A 32 -33.57 -11.13 -5.42
CA ARG A 32 -32.68 -11.60 -4.37
C ARG A 32 -32.22 -10.44 -3.50
N LEU A 33 -32.52 -10.54 -2.20
CA LEU A 33 -32.02 -9.64 -1.17
C LEU A 33 -30.90 -10.32 -0.40
N ILE A 34 -29.81 -9.62 -0.19
CA ILE A 34 -28.65 -10.07 0.61
C ILE A 34 -28.37 -8.99 1.65
N ALA A 35 -28.13 -9.41 2.90
CA ALA A 35 -27.63 -8.54 3.96
C ALA A 35 -26.50 -9.25 4.71
N ASP A 36 -25.45 -8.52 5.06
CA ASP A 36 -24.30 -9.06 5.79
C ASP A 36 -23.76 -8.09 6.83
N LEU A 37 -23.21 -8.67 7.90
CA LEU A 37 -22.50 -7.99 8.98
C LEU A 37 -21.24 -8.75 9.26
N SER A 38 -20.09 -8.07 9.36
CA SER A 38 -18.84 -8.70 9.84
C SER A 38 -18.11 -7.80 10.83
N ASN A 39 -17.45 -8.42 11.79
CA ASN A 39 -16.64 -7.77 12.80
C ASN A 39 -15.32 -8.51 12.95
N ILE A 40 -14.23 -7.75 12.94
CA ILE A 40 -12.85 -8.19 13.23
C ILE A 40 -12.37 -7.35 14.39
N ASP A 41 -11.79 -7.96 15.42
CA ASP A 41 -11.13 -7.29 16.54
C ASP A 41 -9.90 -8.12 16.97
N GLU A 42 -8.75 -7.79 16.38
CA GLU A 42 -7.55 -8.61 16.47
C GLU A 42 -6.36 -7.81 17.02
N LEU A 43 -5.46 -8.46 17.75
CA LEU A 43 -4.13 -7.95 18.08
C LEU A 43 -3.21 -8.20 16.89
N CYS A 44 -3.24 -7.29 15.92
CA CYS A 44 -2.52 -7.40 14.65
C CYS A 44 -1.99 -6.01 14.20
N CYS A 45 -0.84 -5.89 13.55
CA CYS A 45 0.01 -6.95 13.03
C CYS A 45 1.42 -6.79 13.60
N GLY A 46 2.05 -7.89 13.96
CA GLY A 46 3.44 -7.87 14.45
C GLY A 46 4.42 -7.66 13.29
N VAL A 47 5.41 -6.83 13.53
CA VAL A 47 6.49 -6.50 12.61
C VAL A 47 7.81 -7.02 13.16
N SER A 48 8.67 -7.55 12.29
CA SER A 48 10.03 -7.95 12.64
C SER A 48 11.04 -6.98 12.06
N ASN A 49 12.09 -6.64 12.82
CA ASN A 49 13.23 -5.91 12.30
C ASN A 49 14.08 -6.83 11.42
N LEU A 50 14.34 -6.39 10.19
CA LEU A 50 15.18 -7.10 9.24
C LEU A 50 16.65 -6.69 9.38
N PHE A 51 16.87 -5.42 9.67
CA PHE A 51 18.19 -4.84 9.84
C PHE A 51 18.09 -3.62 10.76
N ASN A 52 18.91 -3.61 11.82
CA ASN A 52 19.07 -2.49 12.74
C ASN A 52 20.31 -1.71 12.37
N GLY A 53 20.12 -0.51 11.83
CA GLY A 53 21.17 0.46 11.57
C GLY A 53 21.67 1.15 12.86
N PRO A 54 22.51 2.20 12.73
CA PRO A 54 23.04 2.94 13.88
C PRO A 54 21.98 3.47 14.83
N THR A 55 20.80 3.80 14.31
CA THR A 55 19.66 4.31 15.11
C THR A 55 19.11 3.27 16.09
N GLY A 56 19.18 1.97 15.78
CA GLY A 56 18.79 0.89 16.70
C GLY A 56 19.62 0.90 17.98
N ALA A 57 20.94 1.12 17.88
CA ALA A 57 21.80 1.25 19.05
C ALA A 57 21.45 2.48 19.91
N VAL A 58 21.04 3.59 19.28
CA VAL A 58 20.59 4.80 19.98
C VAL A 58 19.30 4.51 20.77
N ILE A 59 18.32 3.82 20.19
CA ILE A 59 17.08 3.46 20.87
C ILE A 59 17.37 2.55 22.09
N GLN A 60 18.33 1.64 21.98
CA GLN A 60 18.74 0.76 23.09
C GLN A 60 19.47 1.47 24.22
N SER A 61 19.94 2.69 23.97
CA SER A 61 20.75 3.44 24.94
C SER A 61 19.97 3.82 26.20
N PRO A 62 20.53 3.62 27.41
CA PRO A 62 19.93 4.11 28.66
C PRO A 62 19.75 5.62 28.69
N ILE A 63 20.57 6.37 27.94
CA ILE A 63 20.46 7.83 27.83
C ILE A 63 19.13 8.24 27.19
N VAL A 64 18.62 7.45 26.22
CA VAL A 64 17.34 7.72 25.55
C VAL A 64 16.17 7.36 26.45
N ASN A 65 16.19 6.21 27.07
CA ASN A 65 15.03 5.62 27.76
C ASN A 65 15.12 5.68 29.29
N GLY A 66 16.22 6.17 29.86
CA GLY A 66 16.45 6.16 31.31
C GLY A 66 16.76 4.78 31.90
N ARG A 67 16.74 3.72 31.09
CA ARG A 67 17.06 2.33 31.44
C ARG A 67 17.53 1.56 30.23
N ILE A 68 18.26 0.46 30.44
CA ILE A 68 18.55 -0.51 29.38
C ILE A 68 17.27 -1.30 29.11
N TYR A 69 16.77 -1.25 27.87
CA TYR A 69 15.69 -2.11 27.41
C TYR A 69 16.32 -3.39 26.84
N PRO A 70 16.13 -4.56 27.45
CA PRO A 70 16.51 -5.80 26.81
C PRO A 70 15.62 -6.01 25.58
N GLY A 71 16.24 -6.17 24.40
CA GLY A 71 15.52 -6.50 23.18
C GLY A 71 14.61 -5.39 22.65
N VAL A 72 15.17 -4.21 22.40
CA VAL A 72 14.43 -3.10 21.78
C VAL A 72 13.90 -3.47 20.41
N ALA A 73 14.62 -4.31 19.68
CA ALA A 73 14.28 -4.84 18.38
C ALA A 73 14.84 -6.25 18.23
N ASN A 74 14.30 -7.04 17.33
CA ASN A 74 14.88 -8.34 17.01
C ASN A 74 16.34 -8.18 16.61
N ALA A 75 17.19 -9.13 16.99
CA ALA A 75 18.57 -9.15 16.54
C ALA A 75 18.62 -9.23 15.02
N ASN A 76 19.63 -8.58 14.42
CA ASN A 76 19.87 -8.69 13.00
C ASN A 76 19.99 -10.17 12.59
N GLY A 77 19.23 -10.57 11.57
CA GLY A 77 19.27 -11.93 11.01
C GLY A 77 18.27 -12.93 11.60
N ALA A 78 17.41 -12.53 12.53
CA ALA A 78 16.39 -13.41 13.12
C ALA A 78 14.93 -12.95 12.90
N PRO A 79 14.53 -12.46 11.71
CA PRO A 79 13.18 -11.94 11.49
C PRO A 79 12.10 -13.03 11.59
N TYR A 80 12.47 -14.30 11.47
CA TYR A 80 11.57 -15.46 11.49
C TYR A 80 11.43 -16.12 12.85
N ASP A 81 12.08 -15.62 13.89
CA ASP A 81 11.81 -16.02 15.28
C ASP A 81 10.41 -15.63 15.72
N ARG A 82 9.75 -14.76 14.94
CA ARG A 82 8.38 -14.29 15.17
C ARG A 82 8.20 -13.70 16.58
N ALA A 83 9.27 -13.09 17.05
CA ALA A 83 9.32 -12.30 18.26
C ALA A 83 9.24 -10.82 17.89
N ALA A 84 8.43 -10.05 18.62
CA ALA A 84 8.33 -8.60 18.48
C ALA A 84 8.58 -7.96 19.84
N TYR A 85 9.20 -6.77 19.82
CA TYR A 85 9.38 -5.93 21.00
C TYR A 85 8.60 -4.65 20.74
N LEU A 86 7.52 -4.44 21.47
CA LEU A 86 6.61 -3.31 21.26
C LEU A 86 6.39 -2.60 22.60
N ASN A 87 6.30 -1.27 22.58
CA ASN A 87 5.82 -0.53 23.74
C ASN A 87 4.29 -0.45 23.80
N LYS A 88 3.63 -0.77 22.67
CA LYS A 88 2.17 -0.79 22.53
C LYS A 88 1.71 -2.01 21.72
N LEU A 89 0.70 -2.72 22.23
CA LEU A 89 0.10 -3.82 21.47
C LEU A 89 -0.70 -3.27 20.27
N PRO A 90 -0.48 -3.80 19.07
CA PRO A 90 -1.24 -3.38 17.91
C PRO A 90 -2.67 -3.93 17.96
N ARG A 91 -3.64 -3.11 17.58
CA ARG A 91 -5.04 -3.52 17.49
C ARG A 91 -5.64 -3.18 16.15
N ASN A 92 -6.36 -4.12 15.56
CA ASN A 92 -7.04 -3.97 14.30
C ASN A 92 -8.53 -4.26 14.49
N ILE A 93 -9.37 -3.25 14.30
CA ILE A 93 -10.83 -3.36 14.33
C ILE A 93 -11.36 -3.03 12.95
N VAL A 94 -12.15 -3.96 12.37
CA VAL A 94 -12.87 -3.71 11.11
C VAL A 94 -14.31 -4.15 11.27
N LYS A 95 -15.25 -3.25 10.98
CA LYS A 95 -16.69 -3.52 10.99
C LYS A 95 -17.24 -3.24 9.60
N ASN A 96 -17.88 -4.23 9.01
CA ASN A 96 -18.57 -4.08 7.73
C ASN A 96 -20.05 -4.39 7.91
N SER A 97 -20.87 -3.64 7.22
CA SER A 97 -22.30 -3.92 7.07
C SER A 97 -22.75 -3.56 5.67
N GLY A 98 -23.65 -4.32 5.12
CA GLY A 98 -24.16 -4.01 3.79
C GLY A 98 -25.41 -4.78 3.45
N PHE A 99 -26.10 -4.26 2.44
CA PHE A 99 -27.17 -4.97 1.78
C PHE A 99 -27.08 -4.79 0.27
N SER A 100 -27.62 -5.75 -0.48
CA SER A 100 -27.81 -5.62 -1.92
C SER A 100 -29.14 -6.23 -2.36
N LEU A 101 -29.79 -5.56 -3.31
CA LEU A 101 -31.00 -6.00 -4.00
C LEU A 101 -30.65 -6.31 -5.45
N HIS A 102 -30.92 -7.52 -5.87
CA HIS A 102 -30.76 -7.98 -7.24
C HIS A 102 -32.13 -8.28 -7.82
N LEU A 103 -32.40 -7.73 -8.99
CA LEU A 103 -33.55 -8.04 -9.82
C LEU A 103 -33.02 -8.66 -11.12
N ASP A 104 -33.58 -9.79 -11.49
CA ASP A 104 -33.30 -10.47 -12.75
C ASP A 104 -34.64 -10.75 -13.44
N TRP A 105 -34.84 -10.12 -14.61
CA TRP A 105 -36.12 -10.17 -15.32
C TRP A 105 -35.94 -10.69 -16.73
N ASP A 106 -36.41 -11.89 -16.93
CA ASP A 106 -36.47 -12.53 -18.24
C ASP A 106 -37.66 -11.93 -19.04
N LEU A 107 -37.34 -11.31 -20.16
CA LEU A 107 -38.27 -10.68 -21.09
C LEU A 107 -38.26 -11.40 -22.47
N GLY A 108 -37.93 -12.69 -22.49
CA GLY A 108 -37.79 -13.49 -23.68
C GLY A 108 -36.41 -13.31 -24.33
N ASP A 109 -36.34 -12.64 -25.48
CA ASP A 109 -35.04 -12.36 -26.13
C ASP A 109 -34.16 -11.36 -25.34
N PHE A 110 -34.73 -10.72 -24.34
CA PHE A 110 -34.03 -9.78 -23.47
C PHE A 110 -33.98 -10.26 -22.02
N ASN A 111 -32.91 -9.93 -21.32
CA ASN A 111 -32.83 -10.07 -19.88
C ASN A 111 -32.42 -8.74 -19.25
N LEU A 112 -33.22 -8.25 -18.29
CA LEU A 112 -32.95 -7.01 -17.55
C LEU A 112 -32.44 -7.37 -16.15
N ALA A 113 -31.18 -7.04 -15.86
CA ALA A 113 -30.60 -7.16 -14.53
C ALA A 113 -30.45 -5.76 -13.88
N SER A 114 -30.88 -5.65 -12.60
CA SER A 114 -30.66 -4.45 -11.79
C SER A 114 -30.05 -4.85 -10.46
N ILE A 115 -28.92 -4.23 -10.09
CA ILE A 115 -28.22 -4.50 -8.85
C ILE A 115 -28.01 -3.18 -8.10
N THR A 116 -28.65 -3.05 -6.94
CA THR A 116 -28.47 -1.91 -6.03
C THR A 116 -27.73 -2.40 -4.79
N SER A 117 -26.67 -1.72 -4.36
CA SER A 117 -26.03 -2.05 -3.10
C SER A 117 -25.69 -0.81 -2.26
N SER A 118 -25.67 -1.00 -0.94
CA SER A 118 -25.17 -0.01 0.01
C SER A 118 -24.32 -0.73 1.04
N ARG A 119 -23.15 -0.17 1.33
CA ARG A 119 -22.18 -0.72 2.27
C ARG A 119 -21.55 0.36 3.13
N ASN A 120 -21.40 0.08 4.42
CA ASN A 120 -20.57 0.88 5.33
C ASN A 120 -19.43 0.02 5.85
N GLN A 121 -18.21 0.58 5.84
CA GLN A 121 -17.04 -0.01 6.46
C GLN A 121 -16.42 0.97 7.45
N LYS A 122 -16.23 0.51 8.69
CA LYS A 122 -15.49 1.25 9.71
C LYS A 122 -14.23 0.51 10.10
N THR A 123 -13.12 1.22 10.12
CA THR A 123 -11.81 0.67 10.49
C THR A 123 -11.17 1.48 11.61
N SER A 124 -10.43 0.80 12.48
CA SER A 124 -9.55 1.44 13.46
C SER A 124 -8.29 0.59 13.61
N PHE A 125 -7.15 1.14 13.17
CA PHE A 125 -5.85 0.50 13.29
C PHE A 125 -5.02 1.30 14.28
N ASP A 126 -4.62 0.66 15.38
CA ASP A 126 -3.73 1.23 16.37
C ASP A 126 -2.41 0.46 16.33
N TYR A 127 -1.33 1.13 15.96
CA TYR A 127 -0.03 0.51 15.79
C TYR A 127 0.96 1.05 16.81
N ASP A 128 1.93 0.21 17.19
CA ASP A 128 3.18 0.71 17.73
C ASP A 128 3.84 1.63 16.67
N PHE A 129 4.23 2.84 17.09
CA PHE A 129 4.72 3.85 16.15
C PHE A 129 6.02 3.44 15.45
N ASP A 130 6.95 2.87 16.22
CA ASP A 130 8.32 2.61 15.76
C ASP A 130 8.68 1.12 15.72
N PHE A 131 7.74 0.24 16.13
CA PHE A 131 7.91 -1.20 16.21
C PHE A 131 9.09 -1.64 17.08
N THR A 132 9.31 -0.92 18.19
CA THR A 132 10.31 -1.23 19.21
C THR A 132 9.70 -1.16 20.61
N SER A 133 10.43 -1.58 21.65
CA SER A 133 9.98 -1.39 23.03
C SER A 133 10.34 -0.02 23.60
N GLY A 134 10.99 0.84 22.82
CA GLY A 134 11.29 2.22 23.20
C GLY A 134 10.09 3.13 22.93
N SER A 135 9.71 3.99 23.88
CA SER A 135 8.60 4.93 23.71
C SER A 135 8.99 6.13 22.82
N LEU A 136 9.28 5.89 21.53
CA LEU A 136 9.45 6.96 20.56
C LEU A 136 8.10 7.54 20.13
N GLY A 137 7.08 6.70 19.95
CA GLY A 137 5.70 7.09 19.73
C GLY A 137 4.78 6.54 20.80
N GLU A 138 3.82 7.35 21.22
CA GLU A 138 2.78 6.94 22.18
C GLU A 138 1.51 6.54 21.48
N TYR A 139 1.26 7.11 20.29
CA TYR A 139 0.01 6.96 19.59
C TYR A 139 0.22 6.97 18.07
N ASN A 140 -0.33 6.00 17.39
CA ASN A 140 -0.42 5.96 15.92
C ASN A 140 -1.71 5.26 15.51
N VAL A 141 -2.81 6.02 15.52
CA VAL A 141 -4.14 5.49 15.22
C VAL A 141 -4.64 6.02 13.90
N ASN A 142 -5.13 5.11 13.10
CA ASN A 142 -5.79 5.37 11.83
C ASN A 142 -7.24 4.92 11.94
N THR A 143 -8.18 5.81 11.70
CA THR A 143 -9.61 5.47 11.62
C THR A 143 -10.15 5.76 10.23
N GLY A 144 -11.01 4.89 9.74
CA GLY A 144 -11.70 5.05 8.46
C GLY A 144 -13.20 4.83 8.62
N ASP A 145 -13.99 5.60 7.91
CA ASP A 145 -15.44 5.41 7.75
C ASP A 145 -15.77 5.60 6.27
N ILE A 146 -16.18 4.52 5.61
CA ILE A 146 -16.40 4.48 4.17
C ILE A 146 -17.85 4.06 3.93
N ASP A 147 -18.61 4.95 3.31
CA ASP A 147 -19.97 4.70 2.84
C ASP A 147 -19.94 4.56 1.32
N THR A 148 -20.46 3.46 0.79
CA THR A 148 -20.50 3.19 -0.65
C THR A 148 -21.92 2.83 -1.08
N VAL A 149 -22.40 3.47 -2.14
CA VAL A 149 -23.66 3.12 -2.83
C VAL A 149 -23.35 2.83 -4.29
N THR A 150 -23.91 1.74 -4.81
CA THR A 150 -23.77 1.38 -6.22
C THR A 150 -25.12 1.03 -6.83
N GLN A 151 -25.28 1.35 -8.11
CA GLN A 151 -26.41 0.93 -8.94
C GLN A 151 -25.86 0.46 -10.29
N GLU A 152 -26.19 -0.78 -10.66
CA GLU A 152 -25.99 -1.30 -12.01
C GLU A 152 -27.35 -1.60 -12.66
N LEU A 153 -27.48 -1.23 -13.92
CA LEU A 153 -28.58 -1.62 -14.78
C LEU A 153 -28.02 -2.19 -16.07
N ARG A 154 -28.39 -3.41 -16.42
CA ARG A 154 -27.88 -4.10 -17.60
C ARG A 154 -29.03 -4.75 -18.36
N LEU A 155 -29.12 -4.47 -19.66
CA LEU A 155 -30.02 -5.13 -20.60
C LEU A 155 -29.18 -5.99 -21.55
N SER A 156 -29.39 -7.29 -21.50
CA SER A 156 -28.77 -8.27 -22.40
C SER A 156 -29.78 -8.69 -23.48
N TYR A 157 -29.31 -8.98 -24.67
CA TYR A 157 -30.08 -9.49 -25.81
C TYR A 157 -29.46 -10.79 -26.33
N ASP A 158 -30.28 -11.81 -26.45
CA ASP A 158 -29.93 -13.08 -27.10
C ASP A 158 -31.22 -13.75 -27.62
N ALA A 159 -31.44 -13.67 -28.92
CA ALA A 159 -32.58 -14.33 -29.61
C ALA A 159 -32.15 -15.66 -30.27
N GLY A 160 -30.98 -16.21 -29.90
CA GLY A 160 -30.44 -17.44 -30.53
C GLY A 160 -29.93 -17.24 -31.97
N GLY A 161 -29.72 -15.96 -32.38
CA GLY A 161 -29.22 -15.60 -33.70
C GLY A 161 -27.71 -15.32 -33.72
N ALA A 162 -27.22 -14.81 -34.85
CA ALA A 162 -25.79 -14.45 -35.02
C ALA A 162 -25.36 -13.23 -34.17
N ILE A 163 -26.29 -12.50 -33.57
CA ILE A 163 -26.01 -11.28 -32.79
C ILE A 163 -26.49 -11.49 -31.35
N ARG A 164 -25.58 -11.31 -30.41
CA ARG A 164 -25.85 -11.23 -28.97
C ARG A 164 -25.17 -9.96 -28.44
N GLY A 165 -25.69 -9.39 -27.38
CA GLY A 165 -25.04 -8.22 -26.83
C GLY A 165 -25.63 -7.76 -25.50
N LEU A 166 -24.99 -6.78 -24.92
CA LEU A 166 -25.47 -6.10 -23.72
C LEU A 166 -25.19 -4.61 -23.79
N VAL A 167 -26.03 -3.84 -23.12
CA VAL A 167 -25.81 -2.44 -22.80
C VAL A 167 -26.07 -2.24 -21.32
N GLY A 168 -25.36 -1.32 -20.68
CA GLY A 168 -25.57 -1.06 -19.27
C GLY A 168 -25.06 0.29 -18.82
N ALA A 169 -25.50 0.63 -17.61
CA ALA A 169 -25.07 1.81 -16.87
C ALA A 169 -24.71 1.39 -15.45
N TYR A 170 -23.63 1.97 -14.94
CA TYR A 170 -23.18 1.78 -13.58
C TYR A 170 -22.97 3.14 -12.91
N TYR A 171 -23.47 3.29 -11.70
CA TYR A 171 -23.28 4.45 -10.83
C TYR A 171 -22.59 4.01 -9.56
N PHE A 172 -21.66 4.83 -9.08
CA PHE A 172 -20.88 4.63 -7.87
C PHE A 172 -20.79 5.94 -7.11
N ASP A 173 -21.17 5.93 -5.84
CA ASP A 173 -20.98 7.02 -4.88
C ASP A 173 -20.24 6.46 -3.66
N GLU A 174 -19.13 7.08 -3.31
CA GLU A 174 -18.32 6.68 -2.17
C GLU A 174 -17.89 7.90 -1.36
N LYS A 175 -18.13 7.84 -0.06
CA LYS A 175 -17.71 8.86 0.90
C LYS A 175 -16.70 8.25 1.86
N VAL A 176 -15.47 8.76 1.79
CA VAL A 176 -14.37 8.33 2.64
C VAL A 176 -14.08 9.41 3.67
N LYS A 177 -14.12 9.04 4.96
CA LYS A 177 -13.53 9.81 6.05
C LYS A 177 -12.35 9.02 6.58
N TYR A 178 -11.19 9.65 6.63
CA TYR A 178 -9.98 9.02 7.12
C TYR A 178 -9.23 9.97 8.05
N ASP A 179 -8.99 9.52 9.27
CA ASP A 179 -8.26 10.26 10.28
C ASP A 179 -7.00 9.49 10.68
N ASN A 180 -5.86 10.20 10.76
CA ASN A 180 -4.61 9.65 11.27
C ASN A 180 -4.06 10.57 12.36
N THR A 181 -3.81 10.02 13.55
CA THR A 181 -3.18 10.73 14.66
C THR A 181 -1.89 10.04 15.04
N ILE A 182 -0.79 10.82 15.04
CA ILE A 182 0.53 10.38 15.49
C ILE A 182 0.96 11.29 16.63
N LEU A 183 1.28 10.71 17.80
CA LEU A 183 1.80 11.44 18.97
C LEU A 183 3.15 10.85 19.39
N LEU A 184 4.09 11.73 19.73
CA LEU A 184 5.42 11.36 20.18
C LEU A 184 5.39 10.78 21.60
N GLY A 185 6.28 9.82 21.83
CA GLY A 185 6.48 9.20 23.13
C GLY A 185 7.51 9.93 24.01
N THR A 186 7.65 9.44 25.23
CA THR A 186 8.52 10.08 26.26
C THR A 186 10.01 10.01 25.91
N ALA A 187 10.43 9.01 25.12
CA ALA A 187 11.83 8.82 24.74
C ALA A 187 12.24 9.62 23.49
N PHE A 188 11.27 10.13 22.70
CA PHE A 188 11.57 10.72 21.40
C PHE A 188 12.51 11.92 21.47
N ARG A 189 12.32 12.83 22.42
CA ARG A 189 13.17 14.01 22.58
C ARG A 189 14.64 13.65 22.80
N ASN A 190 14.92 12.69 23.68
CA ASN A 190 16.28 12.24 23.94
C ASN A 190 16.86 11.52 22.73
N TYR A 191 16.06 10.67 22.07
CA TYR A 191 16.44 10.00 20.83
C TYR A 191 16.86 11.01 19.75
N ALA A 192 16.01 11.99 19.47
CA ALA A 192 16.30 13.06 18.52
C ALA A 192 17.57 13.85 18.93
N GLY A 193 17.74 14.15 20.20
CA GLY A 193 18.92 14.83 20.72
C GLY A 193 20.21 14.03 20.45
N VAL A 194 20.24 12.74 20.79
CA VAL A 194 21.40 11.88 20.56
C VAL A 194 21.74 11.78 19.07
N LEU A 195 20.73 11.74 18.18
CA LEU A 195 20.95 11.71 16.73
C LEU A 195 21.67 12.95 16.18
N THR A 196 21.58 14.10 16.85
CA THR A 196 22.29 15.31 16.43
C THR A 196 23.80 15.22 16.68
N ASN A 197 24.23 14.40 17.62
CA ASN A 197 25.66 14.17 17.92
C ASN A 197 25.88 12.73 18.45
N PRO A 198 25.84 11.70 17.59
CA PRO A 198 25.92 10.31 18.01
C PRO A 198 27.29 9.94 18.59
N THR A 199 28.36 10.67 18.27
CA THR A 199 29.71 10.47 18.82
C THR A 199 29.88 11.06 20.22
N ASN A 200 29.05 12.03 20.60
CA ASN A 200 28.96 12.60 21.94
C ASN A 200 27.48 12.77 22.34
N PRO A 201 26.83 11.68 22.79
CA PRO A 201 25.39 11.69 23.13
C PRO A 201 25.01 12.76 24.15
N THR A 202 25.87 13.00 25.16
CA THR A 202 25.62 14.04 26.20
C THR A 202 25.55 15.42 25.58
N ALA A 203 26.42 15.75 24.65
CA ALA A 203 26.37 17.03 23.92
C ALA A 203 25.12 17.07 23.00
N GLY A 204 24.75 15.97 22.39
CA GLY A 204 23.54 15.84 21.58
C GLY A 204 22.27 16.15 22.37
N LEU A 205 22.16 15.72 23.63
CA LEU A 205 21.02 16.05 24.50
C LEU A 205 20.88 17.54 24.77
N GLN A 206 21.94 18.35 24.62
CA GLN A 206 21.90 19.80 24.80
C GLN A 206 21.45 20.56 23.53
N THR A 207 21.37 19.91 22.39
CA THR A 207 21.01 20.55 21.11
C THR A 207 19.67 21.28 21.19
N PHE A 208 18.61 20.59 21.60
CA PHE A 208 17.27 21.17 21.66
C PHE A 208 17.09 22.15 22.83
N PRO A 209 17.58 21.89 24.05
CA PRO A 209 17.59 22.92 25.12
C PRO A 209 18.27 24.21 24.70
N SER A 210 19.44 24.12 24.04
CA SER A 210 20.17 25.29 23.56
C SER A 210 19.42 26.04 22.46
N LEU A 211 18.78 25.31 21.54
CA LEU A 211 18.00 25.89 20.48
C LEU A 211 16.73 26.59 21.01
N GLU A 212 16.03 25.95 21.95
CA GLU A 212 14.87 26.55 22.63
C GLU A 212 15.25 27.85 23.34
N ALA A 213 16.36 27.85 24.08
CA ALA A 213 16.87 29.05 24.73
C ALA A 213 17.22 30.16 23.72
N ALA A 214 17.86 29.80 22.59
CA ALA A 214 18.20 30.76 21.53
C ALA A 214 16.95 31.36 20.85
N LEU A 215 15.85 30.63 20.81
CA LEU A 215 14.56 31.08 20.29
C LEU A 215 13.65 31.72 21.35
N GLY A 216 14.10 31.83 22.60
CA GLY A 216 13.30 32.36 23.71
C GLY A 216 12.16 31.44 24.15
N LEU A 217 12.25 30.15 23.87
CA LEU A 217 11.25 29.18 24.23
C LEU A 217 11.61 28.47 25.55
N PRO A 218 10.61 28.02 26.33
CA PRO A 218 10.86 27.18 27.49
C PRO A 218 11.55 25.86 27.11
N VAL A 219 12.50 25.39 27.93
CA VAL A 219 13.13 24.08 27.76
C VAL A 219 12.07 22.98 27.85
N GLY A 220 12.07 22.07 26.90
CA GLY A 220 11.06 21.01 26.78
C GLY A 220 9.89 21.31 25.83
N THR A 221 9.98 22.41 25.08
CA THR A 221 8.99 22.79 24.07
C THR A 221 9.03 21.83 22.88
N PHE A 222 10.25 21.51 22.39
CA PHE A 222 10.42 20.64 21.23
C PHE A 222 10.28 19.16 21.61
N PHE A 223 9.63 18.39 20.75
CA PHE A 223 9.41 16.94 20.90
C PHE A 223 8.81 16.55 22.25
N ARG A 224 7.92 17.37 22.78
CA ARG A 224 7.22 17.06 24.03
C ARG A 224 6.35 15.81 23.84
N ALA A 225 6.37 14.91 24.81
CA ALA A 225 5.50 13.74 24.80
C ALA A 225 4.01 14.11 24.64
N ASN A 226 3.25 13.30 23.95
CA ASN A 226 1.84 13.54 23.60
C ASN A 226 1.61 14.79 22.72
N THR A 227 2.65 15.29 22.05
CA THR A 227 2.49 16.23 20.93
C THR A 227 2.74 15.52 19.61
N GLY A 228 2.15 16.02 18.53
CA GLY A 228 2.27 15.36 17.24
C GLY A 228 1.34 15.97 16.19
N THR A 229 0.87 15.16 15.28
CA THR A 229 0.03 15.60 14.17
C THR A 229 -1.26 14.77 14.08
N THR A 230 -2.36 15.45 13.77
CA THR A 230 -3.64 14.84 13.42
C THR A 230 -4.03 15.30 12.03
N ILE A 231 -4.33 14.35 11.18
CA ILE A 231 -4.80 14.54 9.81
C ILE A 231 -6.25 14.11 9.76
N ASN A 232 -7.11 14.95 9.19
CA ASN A 232 -8.51 14.65 8.94
C ASN A 232 -8.75 14.81 7.45
N THR A 233 -9.15 13.74 6.80
CA THR A 233 -9.40 13.73 5.35
C THR A 233 -10.83 13.32 5.06
N LYS A 234 -11.45 14.00 4.10
CA LYS A 234 -12.71 13.60 3.49
C LYS A 234 -12.52 13.54 1.99
N GLN A 235 -12.99 12.49 1.37
CA GLN A 235 -13.06 12.35 -0.08
C GLN A 235 -14.45 11.87 -0.47
N ASP A 236 -15.11 12.64 -1.32
CA ASP A 236 -16.34 12.25 -1.99
C ASP A 236 -15.96 11.84 -3.43
N ASN A 237 -16.38 10.66 -3.86
CA ASN A 237 -16.02 10.07 -5.15
C ASN A 237 -17.30 9.63 -5.87
N ASP A 238 -17.68 10.38 -6.90
CA ASP A 238 -18.80 10.08 -7.78
C ASP A 238 -18.28 9.55 -9.12
N ALA A 239 -18.80 8.41 -9.56
CA ALA A 239 -18.47 7.89 -10.87
C ALA A 239 -19.69 7.32 -11.57
N TYR A 240 -19.74 7.45 -12.89
CA TYR A 240 -20.66 6.72 -13.73
C TYR A 240 -19.93 6.09 -14.92
N ASN A 241 -20.44 4.96 -15.33
CA ASN A 241 -19.96 4.22 -16.48
C ASN A 241 -21.13 3.82 -17.37
N LEU A 242 -21.02 4.11 -18.67
CA LEU A 242 -21.95 3.63 -19.69
C LEU A 242 -21.19 2.64 -20.56
N PHE A 243 -21.69 1.45 -20.72
CA PHE A 243 -20.98 0.39 -21.44
C PHE A 243 -21.89 -0.42 -22.34
N GLY A 244 -21.28 -1.03 -23.34
CA GLY A 244 -21.95 -1.98 -24.23
C GLY A 244 -20.96 -2.91 -24.88
N GLN A 245 -21.42 -4.12 -25.17
CA GLN A 245 -20.69 -5.16 -25.89
C GLN A 245 -21.63 -5.83 -26.90
N LEU A 246 -21.08 -6.15 -28.05
CA LEU A 246 -21.71 -6.91 -29.10
C LEU A 246 -20.85 -8.11 -29.45
N ASP A 247 -21.45 -9.29 -29.46
CA ASP A 247 -20.90 -10.51 -30.02
C ASP A 247 -21.60 -10.82 -31.34
N PHE A 248 -20.81 -10.97 -32.40
CA PHE A 248 -21.26 -11.27 -33.75
C PHE A 248 -20.66 -12.57 -34.24
N ASP A 249 -21.48 -13.57 -34.44
CA ASP A 249 -21.09 -14.84 -35.02
C ASP A 249 -20.98 -14.66 -36.55
N ILE A 250 -19.75 -14.52 -37.05
CA ILE A 250 -19.46 -14.38 -38.49
C ILE A 250 -19.88 -15.66 -39.22
N ASN A 251 -19.71 -16.78 -38.55
CA ASN A 251 -20.20 -18.10 -38.93
C ASN A 251 -20.24 -19.01 -37.67
N ASP A 252 -20.62 -20.26 -37.82
CA ASP A 252 -20.78 -21.24 -36.73
C ASP A 252 -19.52 -21.47 -35.89
N ARG A 253 -18.36 -20.96 -36.30
CA ARG A 253 -17.05 -21.16 -35.64
C ARG A 253 -16.29 -19.89 -35.32
N VAL A 254 -16.70 -18.74 -35.82
CA VAL A 254 -15.98 -17.49 -35.65
C VAL A 254 -16.89 -16.45 -35.05
N THR A 255 -16.52 -16.00 -33.85
CA THR A 255 -17.22 -14.91 -33.15
C THR A 255 -16.33 -13.70 -33.02
N LEU A 256 -16.82 -12.53 -33.45
CA LEU A 256 -16.22 -11.22 -33.20
C LEU A 256 -16.92 -10.58 -31.99
N THR A 257 -16.17 -10.24 -30.96
CA THR A 257 -16.63 -9.44 -29.82
C THR A 257 -16.10 -8.02 -29.94
N ALA A 258 -16.96 -7.00 -29.85
CA ALA A 258 -16.58 -5.60 -29.76
C ALA A 258 -17.33 -4.95 -28.59
N GLY A 259 -16.60 -4.24 -27.74
CA GLY A 259 -17.17 -3.52 -26.60
C GLY A 259 -16.53 -2.15 -26.38
N ALA A 260 -17.28 -1.24 -25.79
CA ALA A 260 -16.80 0.05 -25.35
C ALA A 260 -17.45 0.45 -24.02
N ALA A 261 -16.70 1.21 -23.23
CA ALA A 261 -17.18 1.77 -21.97
C ALA A 261 -16.71 3.22 -21.82
N TYR A 262 -17.62 4.12 -21.51
CA TYR A 262 -17.30 5.49 -21.15
C TYR A 262 -17.41 5.64 -19.63
N THR A 263 -16.32 5.99 -19.00
CA THR A 263 -16.23 6.24 -17.55
C THR A 263 -16.00 7.73 -17.31
N ASN A 264 -16.73 8.30 -16.37
CA ASN A 264 -16.45 9.61 -15.78
C ASN A 264 -16.36 9.46 -14.27
N THR A 265 -15.32 10.05 -13.68
CA THR A 265 -15.09 10.01 -12.23
C THR A 265 -14.78 11.41 -11.75
N LYS A 266 -15.49 11.86 -10.72
CA LYS A 266 -15.24 13.11 -10.02
C LYS A 266 -14.85 12.79 -8.57
N LYS A 267 -13.78 13.43 -8.07
CA LYS A 267 -13.35 13.33 -6.67
C LYS A 267 -13.20 14.72 -6.10
N ASP A 268 -13.85 14.96 -4.96
CA ASP A 268 -13.72 16.17 -4.15
C ASP A 268 -13.00 15.79 -2.86
N VAL A 269 -11.86 16.43 -2.56
CA VAL A 269 -11.01 16.10 -1.41
C VAL A 269 -10.84 17.29 -0.50
N ASN A 270 -11.09 17.07 0.78
CA ASN A 270 -10.81 18.03 1.85
C ASN A 270 -9.78 17.43 2.81
N PHE A 271 -8.65 18.10 2.98
CA PHE A 271 -7.52 17.65 3.77
C PHE A 271 -7.17 18.71 4.81
N ALA A 272 -7.39 18.40 6.08
CA ALA A 272 -7.08 19.25 7.20
C ALA A 272 -5.98 18.64 8.06
N VAL A 273 -5.08 19.48 8.60
CA VAL A 273 -3.97 19.04 9.45
C VAL A 273 -3.87 19.93 10.66
N THR A 274 -3.76 19.32 11.82
CA THR A 274 -3.41 20.00 13.08
C THR A 274 -2.09 19.45 13.58
N ASN A 275 -1.12 20.32 13.87
CA ASN A 275 0.17 19.92 14.44
C ASN A 275 0.38 20.65 15.78
N SER A 276 0.64 19.86 16.82
CA SER A 276 0.95 20.34 18.17
C SER A 276 2.44 20.19 18.53
N GLU A 277 3.25 19.56 17.65
CA GLU A 277 4.69 19.41 17.82
C GLU A 277 5.41 20.65 17.28
N ALA A 278 6.16 21.34 18.16
CA ALA A 278 6.67 22.67 17.87
C ALA A 278 7.90 22.70 16.96
N PHE A 279 8.82 21.72 17.06
CA PHE A 279 10.06 21.71 16.27
C PHE A 279 9.80 21.56 14.77
N SER A 280 8.81 20.76 14.41
CA SER A 280 8.45 20.54 13.00
C SER A 280 7.96 21.79 12.27
N GLY A 281 7.56 22.83 13.03
CA GLY A 281 7.19 24.15 12.50
C GLY A 281 8.34 25.16 12.43
N VAL A 282 9.56 24.83 12.88
CA VAL A 282 10.71 25.75 12.85
C VAL A 282 11.21 25.92 11.42
N ASP A 283 11.33 27.16 10.96
CA ASP A 283 12.00 27.46 9.67
C ASP A 283 13.52 27.35 9.84
N LEU A 284 14.08 26.20 9.44
CA LEU A 284 15.52 25.94 9.55
C LEU A 284 16.37 26.79 8.61
N VAL A 285 15.81 27.29 7.52
CA VAL A 285 16.50 28.25 6.62
C VAL A 285 16.62 29.61 7.28
N GLN A 286 15.52 30.09 7.84
CA GLN A 286 15.52 31.35 8.59
C GLN A 286 16.41 31.27 9.84
N LEU A 287 16.39 30.14 10.55
CA LEU A 287 17.26 29.87 11.68
C LEU A 287 18.74 29.95 11.29
N GLY A 288 19.13 29.26 10.24
CA GLY A 288 20.51 29.27 9.75
C GLY A 288 20.93 30.64 9.21
N PHE A 289 20.03 31.37 8.55
CA PHE A 289 20.26 32.74 8.15
C PHE A 289 20.62 33.62 9.38
N ALA A 290 19.82 33.54 10.43
CA ALA A 290 20.05 34.34 11.67
C ALA A 290 21.38 33.97 12.33
N GLN A 291 21.72 32.68 12.41
CA GLN A 291 22.99 32.21 12.98
C GLN A 291 24.20 32.71 12.16
N ILE A 292 24.17 32.57 10.84
CA ILE A 292 25.25 32.96 9.94
C ILE A 292 25.41 34.48 9.97
N PHE A 293 24.31 35.24 9.86
CA PHE A 293 24.36 36.70 9.93
C PHE A 293 24.93 37.18 11.25
N GLY A 294 24.49 36.63 12.38
CA GLY A 294 25.04 36.93 13.70
C GLY A 294 26.56 36.67 13.79
N ALA A 295 27.01 35.52 13.29
CA ALA A 295 28.43 35.16 13.25
C ALA A 295 29.26 36.16 12.40
N LEU A 296 28.74 36.58 11.25
CA LEU A 296 29.40 37.51 10.34
C LEU A 296 29.42 38.95 10.87
N THR A 297 28.55 39.31 11.81
CA THR A 297 28.36 40.68 12.29
C THR A 297 28.68 40.87 13.77
N GLY A 298 29.29 39.85 14.41
CA GLY A 298 29.65 39.94 15.85
C GLY A 298 28.45 39.87 16.78
N GLY A 299 27.44 39.05 16.47
CA GLY A 299 26.28 38.78 17.33
C GLY A 299 25.05 39.66 17.07
N ARG A 300 25.02 40.42 15.99
CA ARG A 300 23.87 41.27 15.67
C ARG A 300 22.66 40.50 15.21
N ALA A 301 21.48 40.90 15.67
CA ALA A 301 20.21 40.32 15.26
C ALA A 301 19.88 40.59 13.76
N PRO A 302 19.20 39.72 13.06
CA PRO A 302 18.80 39.87 11.66
C PRO A 302 17.59 40.81 11.52
N THR A 303 17.84 42.11 11.59
CA THR A 303 16.83 43.18 11.48
C THR A 303 17.04 44.00 10.20
N PRO A 304 16.01 44.64 9.63
CA PRO A 304 16.16 45.52 8.46
C PRO A 304 17.23 46.60 8.65
N ALA A 305 17.36 47.19 9.83
CA ALA A 305 18.38 48.19 10.15
C ALA A 305 19.79 47.59 10.07
N ASN A 306 20.00 46.39 10.61
CA ASN A 306 21.28 45.71 10.55
C ASN A 306 21.61 45.22 9.14
N PHE A 307 20.60 44.84 8.32
CA PHE A 307 20.84 44.53 6.91
C PHE A 307 21.33 45.74 6.11
N ALA A 308 20.76 46.91 6.37
CA ALA A 308 21.20 48.15 5.76
C ALA A 308 22.63 48.54 6.21
N ALA A 309 23.00 48.28 7.49
CA ALA A 309 24.33 48.54 8.02
C ALA A 309 25.39 47.50 7.57
N PHE A 310 25.00 46.28 7.27
CA PHE A 310 25.89 45.14 6.89
C PHE A 310 25.39 44.41 5.63
N PRO A 311 25.24 45.10 4.49
CA PRO A 311 24.59 44.51 3.30
C PRO A 311 25.35 43.35 2.71
N ALA A 312 26.68 43.37 2.72
CA ALA A 312 27.50 42.25 2.22
C ALA A 312 27.34 40.99 3.08
N GLN A 313 27.34 41.13 4.40
CA GLN A 313 27.13 40.03 5.35
C GLN A 313 25.70 39.45 5.24
N ALA A 314 24.72 40.33 5.07
CA ALA A 314 23.33 39.89 4.85
C ALA A 314 23.18 39.07 3.56
N SER A 315 23.78 39.50 2.45
CA SER A 315 23.76 38.76 1.17
C SER A 315 24.49 37.41 1.25
N LEU A 316 25.64 37.37 1.96
CA LEU A 316 26.37 36.13 2.17
C LEU A 316 25.56 35.15 3.04
N ALA A 317 24.97 35.61 4.13
CA ALA A 317 24.13 34.82 5.02
C ALA A 317 22.89 34.30 4.27
N ASP A 318 22.27 35.11 3.44
CA ASP A 318 21.10 34.76 2.63
C ASP A 318 21.42 33.61 1.69
N THR A 319 22.48 33.70 0.90
CA THR A 319 22.91 32.65 -0.03
C THR A 319 23.33 31.36 0.70
N ALA A 320 24.00 31.48 1.84
CA ALA A 320 24.45 30.36 2.64
C ALA A 320 23.32 29.66 3.39
N SER A 321 22.23 30.38 3.74
CA SER A 321 21.11 29.85 4.51
C SER A 321 20.40 28.64 3.85
N VAL A 322 20.40 28.56 2.53
CA VAL A 322 19.78 27.48 1.75
C VAL A 322 20.76 26.34 1.38
N ARG A 323 22.03 26.45 1.79
CA ARG A 323 23.10 25.48 1.52
C ARG A 323 23.39 24.66 2.79
N ALA A 324 23.10 23.36 2.74
CA ALA A 324 23.47 22.46 3.84
C ALA A 324 24.99 22.31 3.96
N CYS A 325 25.49 22.17 5.19
CA CYS A 325 26.88 21.83 5.45
C CYS A 325 27.14 20.37 5.09
N VAL A 326 28.32 20.10 4.53
CA VAL A 326 28.76 18.74 4.22
C VAL A 326 29.19 18.05 5.51
N ALA A 327 28.78 16.81 5.71
CA ALA A 327 29.13 16.04 6.88
C ALA A 327 30.67 15.90 7.03
N GLY A 328 31.17 16.14 8.26
CA GLY A 328 32.60 16.08 8.58
C GLY A 328 33.41 17.33 8.25
N GLN A 329 32.82 18.35 7.64
CA GLN A 329 33.49 19.65 7.47
C GLN A 329 33.36 20.50 8.76
N PRO A 330 34.41 21.26 9.12
CA PRO A 330 34.31 22.16 10.25
C PRO A 330 33.26 23.24 10.00
N ALA A 331 32.57 23.66 11.07
CA ALA A 331 31.62 24.74 10.98
C ALA A 331 32.33 26.08 10.71
N PHE A 332 31.60 27.02 10.08
CA PHE A 332 32.08 28.40 9.92
C PHE A 332 32.45 29.01 11.30
N PRO A 333 33.54 29.80 11.45
CA PRO A 333 34.39 30.36 10.39
C PRO A 333 35.56 29.47 9.92
N ALA A 334 35.81 28.33 10.54
CA ALA A 334 36.90 27.45 10.15
C ALA A 334 36.60 26.64 8.84
N GLY A 335 35.32 26.50 8.49
CA GLY A 335 34.84 25.82 7.30
C GLY A 335 34.04 26.72 6.35
N PRO A 336 33.47 26.14 5.27
CA PRO A 336 32.69 26.90 4.30
C PRO A 336 31.43 27.48 4.94
N LEU A 337 30.97 28.62 4.40
CA LEU A 337 29.74 29.26 4.82
C LEU A 337 28.53 28.45 4.41
N CYS A 338 27.87 27.80 5.36
CA CYS A 338 26.73 26.87 5.14
C CYS A 338 25.80 26.88 6.37
N ASN A 339 24.57 26.41 6.19
CA ASN A 339 23.57 26.33 7.23
C ASN A 339 23.63 24.94 7.90
N SER A 340 24.15 24.86 9.12
CA SER A 340 24.21 23.62 9.91
C SER A 340 22.84 23.18 10.42
N ALA A 341 21.87 24.10 10.58
CA ALA A 341 20.52 23.76 11.03
C ALA A 341 19.78 22.86 10.01
N LEU A 342 20.14 22.91 8.72
CA LEU A 342 19.54 22.03 7.70
C LEU A 342 19.82 20.54 7.96
N GLY A 343 20.86 20.21 8.72
CA GLY A 343 21.10 18.84 9.19
C GLY A 343 19.99 18.29 10.10
N LEU A 344 19.22 19.17 10.74
CA LEU A 344 18.09 18.78 11.59
C LEU A 344 16.79 18.51 10.80
N TYR A 345 16.81 18.70 9.49
CA TYR A 345 15.62 18.59 8.65
C TYR A 345 14.98 17.18 8.68
N ALA A 346 15.79 16.15 8.83
CA ALA A 346 15.31 14.77 8.97
C ALA A 346 14.45 14.55 10.23
N LEU A 347 14.61 15.39 11.25
CA LEU A 347 13.83 15.34 12.49
C LEU A 347 12.50 16.10 12.41
N GLN A 348 12.26 16.86 11.33
CA GLN A 348 10.99 17.55 11.05
C GLN A 348 10.00 16.66 10.28
N PHE A 349 9.93 15.38 10.57
CA PHE A 349 9.04 14.45 9.86
C PHE A 349 7.55 14.73 10.11
N LEU A 350 7.20 15.41 11.21
CA LEU A 350 5.85 15.92 11.48
C LEU A 350 5.63 17.34 10.92
N SER A 351 6.46 17.77 9.97
CA SER A 351 6.33 19.09 9.35
C SER A 351 4.91 19.34 8.86
N PRO A 352 4.33 20.51 9.12
CA PRO A 352 2.97 20.84 8.74
C PRO A 352 2.77 20.65 7.22
N VAL A 353 1.70 19.98 6.86
CA VAL A 353 1.22 19.90 5.49
C VAL A 353 0.21 21.02 5.27
N VAL A 354 0.23 21.63 4.10
CA VAL A 354 -0.72 22.69 3.77
C VAL A 354 -2.12 22.08 3.62
N PRO A 355 -3.12 22.47 4.45
CA PRO A 355 -4.51 22.04 4.24
C PRO A 355 -5.00 22.43 2.85
N TYR A 356 -5.90 21.64 2.30
CA TYR A 356 -6.45 21.93 0.98
C TYR A 356 -7.87 21.37 0.80
N ALA A 357 -8.62 22.02 -0.10
CA ALA A 357 -9.87 21.51 -0.64
C ALA A 357 -9.74 21.61 -2.16
N GLU A 358 -9.62 20.47 -2.82
CA GLU A 358 -9.34 20.37 -4.25
C GLU A 358 -10.20 19.27 -4.87
N SER A 359 -10.35 19.30 -6.20
CA SER A 359 -11.12 18.31 -6.93
C SER A 359 -10.40 17.84 -8.19
N SER A 360 -10.73 16.65 -8.64
CA SER A 360 -10.36 16.13 -9.95
C SER A 360 -11.59 15.62 -10.69
N SER A 361 -11.56 15.71 -12.02
CA SER A 361 -12.59 15.14 -12.88
C SER A 361 -11.89 14.51 -14.08
N ASP A 362 -12.06 13.21 -14.22
CA ASP A 362 -11.40 12.41 -15.23
C ASP A 362 -12.45 11.65 -16.05
N SER A 363 -12.26 11.57 -17.35
CA SER A 363 -13.12 10.76 -18.21
C SER A 363 -12.32 10.04 -19.28
N LYS A 364 -12.77 8.83 -19.62
CA LYS A 364 -12.13 8.00 -20.63
C LYS A 364 -13.12 7.06 -21.29
N THR A 365 -12.97 6.90 -22.60
CA THR A 365 -13.56 5.78 -23.31
C THR A 365 -12.51 4.68 -23.45
N THR A 366 -12.85 3.48 -22.99
CA THR A 366 -12.07 2.27 -23.16
C THR A 366 -12.80 1.33 -24.12
N TYR A 367 -12.06 0.42 -24.75
CA TYR A 367 -12.63 -0.51 -25.70
C TYR A 367 -11.98 -1.89 -25.61
N THR A 368 -12.70 -2.89 -26.10
CA THR A 368 -12.20 -4.25 -26.33
C THR A 368 -12.62 -4.73 -27.70
N VAL A 369 -11.73 -5.43 -28.39
CA VAL A 369 -12.03 -6.16 -29.62
C VAL A 369 -11.36 -7.52 -29.51
N ARG A 370 -12.13 -8.59 -29.72
CA ARG A 370 -11.65 -9.98 -29.65
C ARG A 370 -12.25 -10.79 -30.80
N LEU A 371 -11.43 -11.60 -31.45
CA LEU A 371 -11.83 -12.63 -32.38
C LEU A 371 -11.61 -13.99 -31.71
N ALA A 372 -12.65 -14.83 -31.69
CA ALA A 372 -12.60 -16.20 -31.22
C ALA A 372 -12.91 -17.15 -32.38
N PHE A 373 -12.15 -18.25 -32.42
CA PHE A 373 -12.29 -19.32 -33.44
C PHE A 373 -12.43 -20.66 -32.75
N GLU A 374 -13.56 -21.33 -32.95
CA GLU A 374 -13.81 -22.70 -32.54
C GLU A 374 -13.15 -23.65 -33.53
N ALA A 375 -11.89 -24.02 -33.26
CA ALA A 375 -11.11 -24.91 -34.10
C ALA A 375 -11.69 -26.33 -34.12
N SER A 376 -12.34 -26.74 -33.03
CA SER A 376 -13.17 -27.93 -32.88
C SER A 376 -14.13 -27.74 -31.70
N ASP A 377 -15.06 -28.67 -31.50
CA ASP A 377 -16.03 -28.70 -30.39
C ASP A 377 -15.35 -28.62 -29.00
N ASN A 378 -14.07 -28.98 -28.92
CA ASN A 378 -13.28 -29.03 -27.68
C ASN A 378 -12.17 -27.98 -27.64
N LEU A 379 -11.98 -27.16 -28.68
CA LEU A 379 -10.84 -26.26 -28.79
C LEU A 379 -11.25 -24.89 -29.33
N ASN A 380 -11.06 -23.85 -28.54
CA ASN A 380 -11.25 -22.46 -28.92
C ASN A 380 -9.92 -21.72 -28.91
N VAL A 381 -9.64 -20.96 -29.94
CA VAL A 381 -8.48 -20.05 -30.07
C VAL A 381 -9.00 -18.64 -30.17
N TYR A 382 -8.38 -17.70 -29.45
CA TYR A 382 -8.81 -16.31 -29.49
C TYR A 382 -7.61 -15.36 -29.52
N GLY A 383 -7.85 -14.15 -30.01
CA GLY A 383 -6.91 -13.06 -29.90
C GLY A 383 -7.66 -11.72 -29.79
N GLY A 384 -7.10 -10.78 -29.06
CA GLY A 384 -7.77 -9.52 -28.85
C GLY A 384 -6.88 -8.42 -28.30
N ILE A 385 -7.45 -7.22 -28.29
CA ILE A 385 -6.88 -6.02 -27.68
C ILE A 385 -7.93 -5.38 -26.78
N SER A 386 -7.50 -4.96 -25.60
CA SER A 386 -8.32 -4.20 -24.65
C SER A 386 -7.57 -3.02 -24.07
N THR A 387 -8.30 -1.98 -23.68
CA THR A 387 -7.77 -0.80 -23.01
C THR A 387 -8.39 -0.64 -21.63
N GLY A 388 -7.65 -0.07 -20.70
CA GLY A 388 -8.09 0.20 -19.33
C GLY A 388 -7.77 1.63 -18.90
N PHE A 389 -8.43 2.07 -17.84
CA PHE A 389 -8.32 3.40 -17.29
C PHE A 389 -8.45 3.37 -15.77
N LYS A 390 -7.62 4.16 -15.07
CA LYS A 390 -7.74 4.45 -13.65
C LYS A 390 -7.63 5.95 -13.44
N ALA A 391 -8.62 6.54 -12.78
CA ALA A 391 -8.69 7.98 -12.53
C ALA A 391 -7.58 8.47 -11.60
N THR A 392 -7.41 9.77 -11.50
CA THR A 392 -6.55 10.47 -10.53
C THR A 392 -6.70 9.87 -9.14
N SER A 393 -5.57 9.56 -8.50
CA SER A 393 -5.51 9.13 -7.10
C SER A 393 -4.97 10.26 -6.22
N TRP A 394 -5.67 10.57 -5.13
CA TRP A 394 -5.26 11.56 -4.15
C TRP A 394 -4.46 10.90 -3.03
N ASN A 395 -3.41 11.57 -2.58
CA ASN A 395 -2.62 11.13 -1.44
C ASN A 395 -3.30 11.61 -0.14
N LEU A 396 -3.99 10.71 0.54
CA LEU A 396 -4.68 11.00 1.79
C LEU A 396 -3.76 10.84 3.02
N SER A 397 -2.46 10.62 2.80
CA SER A 397 -1.48 10.47 3.86
C SER A 397 -0.84 11.81 4.25
N ARG A 398 -0.12 11.79 5.37
CA ARG A 398 0.64 12.91 5.93
C ARG A 398 1.61 13.58 4.94
N ASP A 399 2.14 12.84 3.97
CA ASP A 399 3.07 13.36 2.96
C ASP A 399 2.37 13.88 1.70
N SER A 400 1.07 14.21 1.78
CA SER A 400 0.33 14.89 0.72
C SER A 400 0.80 16.34 0.57
N LYS A 401 1.62 16.63 -0.44
CA LYS A 401 2.26 17.94 -0.66
C LYS A 401 1.89 18.53 -2.00
N PRO A 402 1.68 19.86 -2.08
CA PRO A 402 1.32 20.54 -3.33
C PRO A 402 2.39 20.32 -4.40
N PHE A 403 2.03 20.51 -5.66
CA PHE A 403 3.01 20.61 -6.73
C PHE A 403 3.80 21.91 -6.64
N ALA A 404 5.06 21.89 -7.14
CA ALA A 404 5.91 23.05 -7.13
C ALA A 404 5.27 24.19 -7.90
N PRO A 405 5.21 25.42 -7.34
CA PRO A 405 4.76 26.58 -8.08
C PRO A 405 5.73 26.92 -9.20
N ALA A 406 5.23 27.62 -10.22
CA ALA A 406 6.07 28.10 -11.33
C ALA A 406 7.25 28.98 -10.86
N THR A 407 7.05 29.72 -9.76
CA THR A 407 8.11 30.50 -9.10
C THR A 407 8.56 29.77 -7.85
N PRO A 408 9.81 29.26 -7.79
CA PRO A 408 10.32 28.56 -6.62
C PRO A 408 10.45 29.51 -5.42
N ALA A 409 10.34 28.93 -4.21
CA ALA A 409 10.61 29.64 -2.97
C ALA A 409 12.04 30.22 -2.96
N ARG A 410 12.24 31.32 -2.28
CA ARG A 410 13.52 32.02 -2.15
C ARG A 410 14.07 31.96 -0.73
N SER A 411 15.38 32.21 -0.61
CA SER A 411 16.05 32.49 0.65
C SER A 411 15.44 33.72 1.36
N PRO A 412 15.69 33.93 2.66
CA PRO A 412 15.04 34.97 3.45
C PRO A 412 15.06 36.40 2.86
N LEU A 413 16.11 36.73 2.12
CA LEU A 413 16.22 38.03 1.41
C LEU A 413 16.06 37.92 -0.10
N GLY A 414 15.77 36.74 -0.62
CA GLY A 414 15.46 36.50 -2.03
C GLY A 414 16.66 36.26 -2.96
N GLY A 415 17.89 36.20 -2.43
CA GLY A 415 19.13 36.07 -3.21
C GLY A 415 19.35 34.70 -3.84
N ALA A 416 18.75 33.65 -3.30
CA ALA A 416 18.92 32.29 -3.79
C ALA A 416 17.59 31.51 -3.84
N VAL A 417 17.52 30.44 -4.63
CA VAL A 417 16.39 29.50 -4.62
C VAL A 417 16.47 28.66 -3.35
N ASN A 418 15.33 28.52 -2.64
CA ASN A 418 15.20 27.68 -1.46
C ASN A 418 14.64 26.29 -1.85
N PRO A 419 15.46 25.24 -1.89
CA PRO A 419 15.00 23.88 -2.21
C PRO A 419 14.33 23.18 -1.02
N TRP A 420 14.38 23.75 0.18
CA TRP A 420 13.96 23.11 1.42
C TRP A 420 12.52 23.41 1.80
N TYR A 421 11.90 24.43 1.23
CA TYR A 421 10.55 24.84 1.59
C TYR A 421 9.78 25.48 0.43
N PRO A 422 8.49 25.13 0.26
CA PRO A 422 7.82 23.94 0.78
C PRO A 422 8.30 22.69 0.04
N ARG A 423 8.13 21.49 0.63
CA ARG A 423 8.31 20.24 -0.10
C ARG A 423 7.14 20.06 -1.06
N TYR A 424 7.39 19.55 -2.28
CA TYR A 424 6.42 19.51 -3.37
C TYR A 424 6.17 18.10 -3.91
N GLY A 425 5.07 17.93 -4.65
CA GLY A 425 4.97 16.91 -5.68
C GLY A 425 4.40 15.57 -5.28
N THR A 426 3.57 15.48 -4.22
CA THR A 426 3.04 14.18 -3.77
C THR A 426 1.54 14.19 -3.49
N ARG A 427 0.83 15.24 -3.88
CA ARG A 427 -0.60 15.45 -3.56
C ARG A 427 -1.52 14.50 -4.30
N TYR A 428 -1.24 14.23 -5.57
CA TYR A 428 -1.98 13.29 -6.37
C TYR A 428 -1.11 12.67 -7.46
N ALA A 429 -1.56 11.53 -7.98
CA ALA A 429 -1.04 10.91 -9.19
C ALA A 429 -2.04 11.06 -10.33
N LEU A 430 -1.53 11.35 -11.53
CA LEU A 430 -2.30 11.47 -12.76
C LEU A 430 -2.96 10.15 -13.15
N PRO A 431 -4.02 10.16 -13.96
CA PRO A 431 -4.67 8.94 -14.44
C PRO A 431 -3.72 7.97 -15.12
N GLU A 432 -3.98 6.67 -14.91
CA GLU A 432 -3.31 5.58 -15.64
C GLU A 432 -4.13 5.17 -16.86
N GLU A 433 -3.43 4.78 -17.91
CA GLU A 433 -4.02 4.16 -19.10
C GLU A 433 -3.29 2.86 -19.40
N SER A 434 -4.04 1.79 -19.65
CA SER A 434 -3.47 0.50 -19.99
C SER A 434 -3.93 0.02 -21.36
N THR A 435 -3.07 -0.77 -22.00
CA THR A 435 -3.37 -1.52 -23.23
C THR A 435 -2.87 -2.94 -23.05
N VAL A 436 -3.73 -3.92 -23.31
CA VAL A 436 -3.41 -5.35 -23.28
C VAL A 436 -3.69 -5.94 -24.64
N LYS A 437 -2.71 -6.68 -25.20
CA LYS A 437 -2.85 -7.53 -26.36
C LYS A 437 -2.69 -8.98 -25.89
N GLU A 438 -3.60 -9.84 -26.28
CA GLU A 438 -3.61 -11.21 -25.81
C GLU A 438 -3.97 -12.16 -26.96
N ILE A 439 -3.34 -13.32 -26.98
CA ILE A 439 -3.73 -14.48 -27.78
C ILE A 439 -3.77 -15.69 -26.87
N GLY A 440 -4.81 -16.50 -27.00
CA GLY A 440 -4.98 -17.64 -26.11
C GLY A 440 -5.69 -18.81 -26.74
N VAL A 441 -5.61 -19.92 -26.04
CA VAL A 441 -6.22 -21.20 -26.39
C VAL A 441 -6.95 -21.75 -25.19
N LYS A 442 -8.20 -22.20 -25.39
CA LYS A 442 -9.00 -22.91 -24.37
C LYS A 442 -9.44 -24.25 -24.94
N GLY A 443 -9.05 -25.32 -24.27
CA GLY A 443 -9.38 -26.67 -24.68
C GLY A 443 -9.99 -27.48 -23.55
N ARG A 444 -10.99 -28.31 -23.85
CA ARG A 444 -11.60 -29.22 -22.88
C ARG A 444 -11.94 -30.54 -23.52
N TRP A 445 -11.31 -31.60 -23.03
CA TRP A 445 -11.54 -32.99 -23.42
C TRP A 445 -12.01 -33.79 -22.20
N GLU A 446 -12.34 -35.03 -22.38
CA GLU A 446 -12.85 -35.91 -21.31
C GLU A 446 -11.97 -35.91 -20.05
N ARG A 447 -10.66 -35.90 -20.23
CA ARG A 447 -9.68 -36.05 -19.15
C ARG A 447 -8.74 -34.86 -18.97
N VAL A 448 -8.80 -33.87 -19.84
CA VAL A 448 -7.87 -32.75 -19.85
C VAL A 448 -8.62 -31.46 -20.13
N ALA A 449 -8.40 -30.46 -19.29
CA ALA A 449 -8.74 -29.07 -19.60
C ALA A 449 -7.47 -28.22 -19.62
N VAL A 450 -7.35 -27.32 -20.61
CA VAL A 450 -6.18 -26.45 -20.79
C VAL A 450 -6.66 -25.04 -21.10
N ASN A 451 -6.13 -24.05 -20.38
CA ASN A 451 -6.18 -22.65 -20.75
C ASN A 451 -4.75 -22.15 -20.90
N PHE A 452 -4.43 -21.55 -22.03
CA PHE A 452 -3.12 -20.94 -22.28
C PHE A 452 -3.32 -19.55 -22.88
N ALA A 453 -2.61 -18.55 -22.36
CA ALA A 453 -2.61 -17.19 -22.89
C ALA A 453 -1.18 -16.64 -22.96
N LEU A 454 -0.90 -15.92 -24.04
CA LEU A 454 0.28 -15.03 -24.20
C LEU A 454 -0.23 -13.60 -24.22
N PHE A 455 0.43 -12.71 -23.52
CA PHE A 455 0.02 -11.32 -23.46
C PHE A 455 1.19 -10.33 -23.45
N ASP A 456 0.87 -9.11 -23.92
CA ASP A 456 1.70 -7.93 -23.87
C ASP A 456 0.86 -6.77 -23.30
N GLN A 457 1.27 -6.27 -22.13
CA GLN A 457 0.59 -5.19 -21.41
C GLN A 457 1.49 -3.98 -21.32
N GLU A 458 0.92 -2.81 -21.56
CA GLU A 458 1.55 -1.51 -21.36
C GLU A 458 0.67 -0.66 -20.44
N ILE A 459 1.27 -0.01 -19.43
CA ILE A 459 0.60 0.97 -18.55
C ILE A 459 1.36 2.28 -18.63
N LYS A 460 0.66 3.35 -19.04
CA LYS A 460 1.17 4.73 -19.02
C LYS A 460 0.77 5.42 -17.73
N ASN A 461 1.65 6.27 -17.22
CA ASN A 461 1.45 7.00 -15.96
C ASN A 461 1.13 6.08 -14.77
N PHE A 462 1.77 4.92 -14.69
CA PHE A 462 1.57 3.97 -13.59
C PHE A 462 1.65 4.68 -12.23
N GLN A 463 0.60 4.58 -11.41
CA GLN A 463 0.53 5.23 -10.10
C GLN A 463 1.31 4.40 -9.08
N ALA A 464 2.39 4.96 -8.57
CA ALA A 464 3.26 4.33 -7.58
C ALA A 464 3.09 4.99 -6.21
N ASN A 465 2.92 4.19 -5.16
CA ASN A 465 2.84 4.63 -3.78
C ASN A 465 3.99 4.02 -2.99
N THR A 466 4.90 4.85 -2.48
CA THR A 466 6.14 4.42 -1.82
C THR A 466 6.19 4.91 -0.38
N PHE A 467 6.41 4.01 0.58
CA PHE A 467 6.65 4.37 1.98
C PHE A 467 8.12 4.72 2.21
N LEU A 468 8.38 5.90 2.79
CA LEU A 468 9.74 6.42 3.02
C LEU A 468 10.19 6.38 4.50
N GLY A 469 9.55 5.58 5.33
CA GLY A 469 9.88 5.45 6.76
C GLY A 469 9.14 6.43 7.67
N THR A 470 8.48 7.44 7.12
CA THR A 470 7.68 8.41 7.88
C THR A 470 6.32 8.71 7.25
N GLY A 471 6.12 8.38 5.99
CA GLY A 471 4.86 8.59 5.26
C GLY A 471 4.92 8.04 3.84
N PHE A 472 3.80 8.10 3.14
CA PHE A 472 3.65 7.63 1.77
C PHE A 472 3.78 8.77 0.78
N VAL A 473 4.55 8.53 -0.27
CA VAL A 473 4.70 9.42 -1.42
C VAL A 473 4.00 8.80 -2.61
N LEU A 474 3.05 9.52 -3.16
CA LEU A 474 2.32 9.14 -4.36
C LEU A 474 2.92 9.86 -5.58
N GLY A 475 3.11 9.13 -6.67
CA GLY A 475 3.65 9.66 -7.92
C GLY A 475 3.31 8.76 -9.11
N ASN A 476 3.75 9.17 -10.31
CA ASN A 476 3.59 8.37 -11.52
C ASN A 476 4.95 7.87 -12.02
N ALA A 477 5.07 6.57 -12.29
CA ALA A 477 6.04 6.06 -13.25
C ALA A 477 5.54 6.40 -14.67
N GLY A 478 6.44 6.85 -15.53
CA GLY A 478 6.02 7.30 -16.87
C GLY A 478 5.42 6.17 -17.70
N LYS A 479 6.03 4.97 -17.63
CA LYS A 479 5.59 3.80 -18.38
C LYS A 479 6.08 2.50 -17.72
N GLN A 480 5.19 1.51 -17.67
CA GLN A 480 5.49 0.13 -17.30
C GLN A 480 4.97 -0.81 -18.39
N SER A 481 5.75 -1.83 -18.74
CA SER A 481 5.33 -2.92 -19.62
C SER A 481 5.48 -4.27 -18.94
N THR A 482 4.68 -5.25 -19.37
CA THR A 482 4.76 -6.62 -18.90
C THR A 482 4.41 -7.55 -20.04
N GLN A 483 5.34 -8.42 -20.41
CA GLN A 483 5.09 -9.55 -21.31
C GLN A 483 5.06 -10.82 -20.50
N GLY A 484 4.25 -11.78 -20.92
CA GLY A 484 4.15 -13.02 -20.19
C GLY A 484 3.25 -14.06 -20.83
N PHE A 485 3.17 -15.19 -20.14
CA PHE A 485 2.20 -16.22 -20.44
C PHE A 485 1.60 -16.82 -19.16
N GLU A 486 0.41 -17.36 -19.32
CA GLU A 486 -0.30 -18.12 -18.30
C GLU A 486 -0.72 -19.46 -18.87
N LEU A 487 -0.52 -20.53 -18.10
CA LEU A 487 -0.96 -21.87 -18.41
C LEU A 487 -1.69 -22.44 -17.20
N GLU A 488 -2.92 -22.89 -17.41
CA GLU A 488 -3.71 -23.62 -16.44
C GLU A 488 -4.15 -24.94 -17.03
N THR A 489 -3.96 -26.02 -16.29
CA THR A 489 -4.34 -27.37 -16.74
C THR A 489 -4.97 -28.17 -15.63
N GLN A 490 -5.95 -28.97 -15.98
CA GLN A 490 -6.55 -29.99 -15.13
C GLN A 490 -6.48 -31.34 -15.84
N PHE A 491 -5.94 -32.34 -15.15
CA PHE A 491 -5.82 -33.68 -15.64
C PHE A 491 -6.60 -34.65 -14.75
N LYS A 492 -7.62 -35.30 -15.29
CA LYS A 492 -8.27 -36.46 -14.67
C LYS A 492 -7.47 -37.71 -15.00
N LEU A 493 -6.42 -37.98 -14.19
CA LEU A 493 -5.50 -39.11 -14.42
C LEU A 493 -6.23 -40.46 -14.35
N SER A 494 -7.22 -40.54 -13.45
CA SER A 494 -8.16 -41.66 -13.32
C SER A 494 -9.45 -41.16 -12.65
N ASN A 495 -10.40 -42.07 -12.36
CA ASN A 495 -11.58 -41.72 -11.59
C ASN A 495 -11.24 -41.33 -10.14
N ALA A 496 -10.10 -41.77 -9.62
CA ALA A 496 -9.63 -41.47 -8.26
C ALA A 496 -8.61 -40.33 -8.22
N TRP A 497 -7.85 -40.09 -9.29
CA TRP A 497 -6.74 -39.14 -9.28
C TRP A 497 -6.99 -37.93 -10.19
N GLN A 498 -6.82 -36.73 -9.64
CA GLN A 498 -6.83 -35.46 -10.37
C GLN A 498 -5.54 -34.70 -10.10
N LEU A 499 -4.94 -34.15 -11.16
CA LEU A 499 -3.80 -33.23 -11.09
C LEU A 499 -4.23 -31.88 -11.64
N ASP A 500 -4.06 -30.84 -10.83
CA ASP A 500 -4.19 -29.43 -11.22
C ASP A 500 -2.76 -28.86 -11.36
N PHE A 501 -2.47 -28.19 -12.46
CA PHE A 501 -1.18 -27.51 -12.66
C PHE A 501 -1.40 -26.17 -13.30
N SER A 502 -0.82 -25.12 -12.70
CA SER A 502 -0.79 -23.79 -13.29
C SER A 502 0.60 -23.19 -13.20
N THR A 503 0.96 -22.39 -14.19
CA THR A 503 2.20 -21.62 -14.20
C THR A 503 2.00 -20.30 -14.91
N THR A 504 2.60 -19.25 -14.33
CA THR A 504 2.66 -17.89 -14.90
C THR A 504 4.12 -17.49 -15.03
N TYR A 505 4.47 -16.96 -16.19
CA TYR A 505 5.74 -16.29 -16.45
C TYR A 505 5.47 -14.82 -16.74
N LEU A 506 6.19 -13.92 -16.06
CA LEU A 506 6.07 -12.47 -16.22
C LEU A 506 7.44 -11.84 -16.42
N ASP A 507 7.56 -10.98 -17.41
CA ASP A 507 8.71 -10.08 -17.58
C ASP A 507 8.27 -8.61 -17.47
N PRO A 508 7.97 -8.11 -16.25
CA PRO A 508 7.59 -6.72 -16.02
C PRO A 508 8.81 -5.82 -16.00
N LYS A 509 8.64 -4.60 -16.52
CA LYS A 509 9.69 -3.60 -16.61
C LYS A 509 9.15 -2.19 -16.47
N TYR A 510 9.83 -1.37 -15.69
CA TYR A 510 9.66 0.08 -15.78
C TYR A 510 10.37 0.58 -17.04
N ASP A 511 9.64 0.87 -18.10
CA ASP A 511 10.23 1.44 -19.31
C ASP A 511 10.77 2.85 -19.06
N SER A 512 10.08 3.62 -18.19
CA SER A 512 10.48 4.95 -17.77
C SER A 512 10.01 5.24 -16.34
N TYR A 513 10.95 5.38 -15.40
CA TYR A 513 10.68 5.82 -14.03
C TYR A 513 11.89 6.55 -13.43
N PRO A 514 12.27 7.73 -13.97
CA PRO A 514 13.51 8.43 -13.61
C PRO A 514 13.47 9.11 -12.24
N ASN A 515 12.28 9.35 -11.66
CA ASN A 515 12.10 10.10 -10.41
C ASN A 515 11.41 9.25 -9.34
N ALA A 516 11.68 7.94 -9.31
CA ALA A 516 11.19 7.07 -8.26
C ALA A 516 11.70 7.52 -6.88
N GLN A 517 10.86 7.41 -5.86
CA GLN A 517 11.28 7.73 -4.51
C GLN A 517 12.12 6.60 -3.92
N GLY A 518 13.26 6.93 -3.35
CA GLY A 518 14.18 6.01 -2.72
C GLY A 518 14.57 6.46 -1.30
N PRO A 519 15.30 5.62 -0.55
CA PRO A 519 15.66 5.90 0.84
C PRO A 519 16.60 7.12 0.99
N ASN A 520 17.34 7.46 -0.07
CA ASN A 520 18.29 8.58 -0.07
C ASN A 520 17.87 9.73 -1.03
N GLY A 521 16.58 9.83 -1.36
CA GLY A 521 16.03 10.77 -2.33
C GLY A 521 15.52 10.09 -3.58
N THR A 522 15.48 10.81 -4.70
CA THR A 522 15.03 10.26 -5.99
C THR A 522 16.07 9.32 -6.60
N GLN A 523 15.59 8.26 -7.24
CA GLN A 523 16.40 7.26 -7.96
C GLN A 523 15.77 6.99 -9.34
N ASP A 524 16.57 6.53 -10.28
CA ASP A 524 16.08 6.07 -11.58
C ASP A 524 15.86 4.55 -11.54
N LEU A 525 14.61 4.13 -11.67
CA LEU A 525 14.19 2.73 -11.78
C LEU A 525 13.94 2.32 -13.24
N SER A 526 14.17 3.19 -14.22
CA SER A 526 14.01 2.86 -15.64
C SER A 526 14.83 1.64 -16.02
N GLY A 527 14.22 0.73 -16.75
CA GLY A 527 14.82 -0.54 -17.14
C GLY A 527 14.81 -1.63 -16.07
N ARG A 528 14.39 -1.36 -14.83
CA ARG A 528 14.34 -2.34 -13.74
C ARG A 528 12.99 -3.06 -13.69
N ARG A 529 13.02 -4.26 -13.13
CA ARG A 529 11.83 -5.03 -12.76
C ARG A 529 11.15 -4.38 -11.55
N PRO A 530 9.84 -4.12 -11.56
CA PRO A 530 9.08 -3.70 -10.38
C PRO A 530 9.20 -4.72 -9.25
N ALA A 531 9.34 -4.22 -8.01
CA ALA A 531 9.37 -5.09 -6.84
C ALA A 531 8.04 -5.83 -6.63
N GLY A 532 8.10 -6.97 -5.96
CA GLY A 532 6.92 -7.78 -5.61
C GLY A 532 6.34 -8.62 -6.73
N ILE A 533 6.79 -8.48 -7.98
CA ILE A 533 6.29 -9.25 -9.13
C ILE A 533 7.28 -10.36 -9.47
N HIS A 534 6.90 -11.60 -9.18
CA HIS A 534 7.71 -12.79 -9.46
C HIS A 534 7.82 -13.02 -10.96
N GLU A 535 8.96 -13.54 -11.40
CA GLU A 535 9.15 -13.95 -12.79
C GLU A 535 8.39 -15.26 -13.08
N TRP A 536 8.48 -16.19 -12.14
CA TRP A 536 7.79 -17.47 -12.22
C TRP A 536 6.90 -17.68 -11.00
N SER A 537 5.68 -18.11 -11.25
CA SER A 537 4.78 -18.67 -10.25
C SER A 537 4.28 -20.01 -10.75
N VAL A 538 4.39 -21.06 -9.94
CA VAL A 538 3.96 -22.42 -10.27
C VAL A 538 3.12 -22.95 -9.13
N SER A 539 1.92 -23.41 -9.44
CA SER A 539 1.04 -24.10 -8.49
C SER A 539 0.70 -25.50 -9.01
N THR A 540 0.81 -26.50 -8.14
CA THR A 540 0.48 -27.88 -8.47
C THR A 540 -0.33 -28.49 -7.36
N GLY A 541 -1.50 -29.05 -7.67
CA GLY A 541 -2.40 -29.72 -6.74
C GLY A 541 -2.64 -31.16 -7.17
N LEU A 542 -2.41 -32.14 -6.30
CA LEU A 542 -2.73 -33.54 -6.53
C LEU A 542 -3.81 -33.99 -5.57
N THR A 543 -4.94 -34.46 -6.10
CA THR A 543 -6.07 -34.99 -5.34
C THR A 543 -6.26 -36.48 -5.60
N TYR A 544 -6.43 -37.24 -4.52
CA TYR A 544 -6.85 -38.64 -4.57
C TYR A 544 -8.19 -38.81 -3.85
N ASN A 545 -9.18 -39.32 -4.54
CA ASN A 545 -10.51 -39.59 -4.02
C ASN A 545 -10.72 -41.09 -3.91
N TRP A 546 -11.39 -41.54 -2.85
CA TRP A 546 -11.77 -42.92 -2.65
C TRP A 546 -13.13 -43.03 -1.96
N SER A 547 -13.79 -44.17 -2.11
CA SER A 547 -15.01 -44.53 -1.38
C SER A 547 -14.87 -45.90 -0.77
N VAL A 548 -15.17 -46.06 0.51
CA VAL A 548 -15.16 -47.35 1.22
C VAL A 548 -16.47 -47.48 1.99
N GLY A 549 -17.35 -48.35 1.47
CA GLY A 549 -18.71 -48.46 1.98
C GLY A 549 -19.49 -47.14 1.86
N ALA A 550 -19.97 -46.62 2.97
CA ALA A 550 -20.69 -45.33 3.04
C ALA A 550 -19.80 -44.15 3.36
N VAL A 551 -18.48 -44.28 3.31
CA VAL A 551 -17.52 -43.21 3.61
C VAL A 551 -16.84 -42.80 2.30
N ASP A 552 -16.99 -41.54 1.93
CA ASP A 552 -16.21 -40.90 0.89
C ASP A 552 -15.02 -40.16 1.50
N GLY A 553 -13.86 -40.32 0.89
CA GLY A 553 -12.64 -39.70 1.37
C GLY A 553 -11.86 -39.01 0.26
N PHE A 554 -11.01 -38.07 0.65
CA PHE A 554 -10.02 -37.47 -0.23
C PHE A 554 -8.70 -37.20 0.49
N ALA A 555 -7.62 -37.20 -0.25
CA ALA A 555 -6.32 -36.65 0.15
C ALA A 555 -5.89 -35.65 -0.92
N ARG A 556 -5.43 -34.47 -0.49
CA ARG A 556 -4.94 -33.43 -1.39
C ARG A 556 -3.62 -32.87 -0.89
N ALA A 557 -2.70 -32.65 -1.85
CA ALA A 557 -1.45 -31.93 -1.61
C ALA A 557 -1.32 -30.79 -2.63
N ASP A 558 -0.99 -29.60 -2.17
CA ASP A 558 -0.82 -28.40 -2.99
C ASP A 558 0.57 -27.83 -2.76
N TYR A 559 1.33 -27.65 -3.82
CA TYR A 559 2.65 -27.01 -3.80
C TYR A 559 2.62 -25.70 -4.56
N LEU A 560 3.15 -24.63 -3.94
CA LEU A 560 3.32 -23.30 -4.52
C LEU A 560 4.80 -22.93 -4.56
N TYR A 561 5.28 -22.60 -5.74
CA TYR A 561 6.59 -22.00 -5.98
C TYR A 561 6.44 -20.59 -6.55
N GLU A 562 7.13 -19.59 -5.98
CA GLU A 562 7.33 -18.27 -6.58
C GLU A 562 8.83 -17.97 -6.62
N SER A 563 9.33 -17.54 -7.76
CA SER A 563 10.75 -17.19 -7.93
C SER A 563 11.15 -15.99 -7.06
N LYS A 564 12.43 -15.89 -6.76
CA LYS A 564 12.96 -14.82 -5.91
C LYS A 564 12.77 -13.45 -6.56
N VAL A 565 12.23 -12.51 -5.77
CA VAL A 565 12.01 -11.11 -6.17
C VAL A 565 12.40 -10.16 -5.05
N GLN A 566 12.75 -8.93 -5.40
CA GLN A 566 12.88 -7.81 -4.45
C GLN A 566 11.50 -7.52 -3.85
N ALA A 567 11.39 -7.39 -2.52
CA ALA A 567 10.10 -7.24 -1.86
C ALA A 567 9.48 -5.85 -2.07
N VAL A 568 10.31 -4.80 -2.12
CA VAL A 568 9.90 -3.39 -2.34
C VAL A 568 10.97 -2.63 -3.11
N ASP A 569 10.58 -1.66 -3.94
CA ASP A 569 11.48 -0.93 -4.85
C ASP A 569 12.55 -0.08 -4.15
N ASN A 570 12.29 0.36 -2.93
CA ASN A 570 13.18 1.25 -2.18
C ASN A 570 14.12 0.53 -1.20
N LEU A 571 14.12 -0.81 -1.16
CA LEU A 571 15.05 -1.60 -0.34
C LEU A 571 15.84 -2.58 -1.21
N PRO A 572 17.14 -2.82 -0.94
CA PRO A 572 17.93 -3.75 -1.72
C PRO A 572 17.46 -5.20 -1.54
N ILE A 573 17.52 -5.98 -2.60
CA ILE A 573 17.12 -7.40 -2.63
C ILE A 573 17.87 -8.27 -1.60
N THR A 574 19.08 -7.86 -1.22
CA THR A 574 19.89 -8.54 -0.21
C THR A 574 19.32 -8.43 1.20
N LEU A 575 18.54 -7.39 1.47
CA LEU A 575 17.88 -7.14 2.77
C LEU A 575 16.40 -7.50 2.75
N ALA A 576 15.73 -7.31 1.61
CA ALA A 576 14.31 -7.51 1.48
C ALA A 576 13.98 -8.28 0.21
N SER A 577 13.98 -9.60 0.29
CA SER A 577 13.58 -10.49 -0.80
C SER A 577 12.45 -11.42 -0.39
N ARG A 578 11.67 -11.83 -1.40
CA ARG A 578 10.62 -12.84 -1.26
C ARG A 578 10.86 -13.95 -2.26
N GLN A 579 10.78 -15.19 -1.80
CA GLN A 579 10.73 -16.41 -2.58
C GLN A 579 9.79 -17.36 -1.84
N VAL A 580 8.95 -18.10 -2.53
CA VAL A 580 7.97 -18.99 -1.88
C VAL A 580 8.17 -20.43 -2.34
N ASN A 581 8.19 -21.37 -1.37
CA ASN A 581 8.25 -22.81 -1.59
C ASN A 581 7.37 -23.52 -0.55
N THR A 582 6.05 -23.40 -0.68
CA THR A 582 5.12 -23.91 0.33
C THR A 582 4.42 -25.18 -0.13
N LEU A 583 4.33 -26.15 0.78
CA LEU A 583 3.50 -27.35 0.64
C LEU A 583 2.36 -27.30 1.64
N ASN A 584 1.13 -27.50 1.16
CA ASN A 584 -0.05 -27.70 1.98
C ASN A 584 -0.60 -29.10 1.73
N ALA A 585 -1.21 -29.74 2.72
CA ALA A 585 -1.88 -31.01 2.53
C ALA A 585 -3.11 -31.14 3.42
N SER A 586 -4.07 -31.92 2.95
CA SER A 586 -5.28 -32.24 3.71
C SER A 586 -5.78 -33.66 3.41
N VAL A 587 -6.42 -34.27 4.40
CA VAL A 587 -7.13 -35.54 4.29
C VAL A 587 -8.51 -35.34 4.89
N GLY A 588 -9.55 -35.71 4.15
CA GLY A 588 -10.94 -35.56 4.60
C GLY A 588 -11.77 -36.82 4.38
N PHE A 589 -12.83 -36.93 5.18
CA PHE A 589 -13.81 -38.01 5.15
C PHE A 589 -15.21 -37.45 5.29
N ALA A 590 -16.12 -37.89 4.43
CA ALA A 590 -17.53 -37.52 4.47
C ALA A 590 -18.40 -38.76 4.74
N ARG A 591 -19.39 -38.63 5.64
CA ARG A 591 -20.38 -39.65 5.92
C ARG A 591 -21.64 -39.07 6.55
N ASP A 592 -22.80 -39.45 6.06
CA ASP A 592 -24.13 -39.12 6.64
C ASP A 592 -24.30 -37.62 6.93
N GLY A 593 -23.81 -36.74 6.03
CA GLY A 593 -23.84 -35.29 6.15
C GLY A 593 -22.80 -34.71 7.11
N TRP A 594 -21.87 -35.52 7.64
CA TRP A 594 -20.69 -35.07 8.36
C TRP A 594 -19.45 -35.06 7.47
N ASP A 595 -18.68 -33.98 7.53
CA ASP A 595 -17.37 -33.85 6.89
C ASP A 595 -16.30 -33.63 7.98
N PHE A 596 -15.26 -34.43 7.95
CA PHE A 596 -14.08 -34.31 8.81
C PHE A 596 -12.85 -34.10 7.95
N MET A 597 -12.05 -33.08 8.25
CA MET A 597 -10.82 -32.80 7.53
C MET A 597 -9.69 -32.46 8.51
N VAL A 598 -8.55 -33.11 8.34
CA VAL A 598 -7.28 -32.72 8.95
C VAL A 598 -6.44 -32.04 7.88
N TRP A 599 -5.83 -30.94 8.23
CA TRP A 599 -5.03 -30.16 7.27
C TRP A 599 -3.75 -29.62 7.90
N GLY A 600 -2.74 -29.42 7.06
CA GLY A 600 -1.51 -28.71 7.39
C GLY A 600 -1.17 -27.69 6.32
N ARG A 601 -0.73 -26.51 6.72
CA ARG A 601 -0.30 -25.43 5.84
C ARG A 601 1.16 -25.12 6.08
N ASN A 602 1.86 -24.73 5.01
CA ASN A 602 3.29 -24.48 5.03
C ASN A 602 4.08 -25.63 5.68
N LEU A 603 3.82 -26.87 5.23
CA LEU A 603 4.45 -28.08 5.78
C LEU A 603 5.97 -28.10 5.59
N THR A 604 6.47 -27.41 4.59
CA THR A 604 7.90 -27.16 4.35
C THR A 604 8.55 -26.25 5.38
N ASP A 605 7.73 -25.55 6.19
CA ASP A 605 8.14 -24.49 7.13
C ASP A 605 8.97 -23.40 6.44
N ASP A 606 8.57 -23.06 5.20
CA ASP A 606 9.22 -22.04 4.41
C ASP A 606 9.08 -20.66 5.05
N ASN A 607 10.14 -19.87 5.00
CA ASN A 607 10.22 -18.56 5.61
C ASN A 607 10.50 -17.48 4.56
N TYR A 608 9.57 -16.55 4.40
CA TYR A 608 9.68 -15.43 3.47
C TYR A 608 8.99 -14.17 3.99
N LEU A 609 9.30 -13.03 3.39
CA LEU A 609 8.68 -11.76 3.71
C LEU A 609 7.41 -11.55 2.87
N LEU A 610 6.32 -11.17 3.53
CA LEU A 610 5.11 -10.69 2.86
C LEU A 610 5.33 -9.28 2.29
N SER A 611 5.99 -8.42 3.08
CA SER A 611 6.38 -7.06 2.70
C SER A 611 7.53 -6.59 3.57
N ALA A 612 8.22 -5.51 3.14
CA ALA A 612 9.27 -4.86 3.89
C ALA A 612 9.19 -3.34 3.71
N PHE A 613 9.78 -2.58 4.63
CA PHE A 613 9.75 -1.12 4.60
C PHE A 613 10.91 -0.52 5.41
N PRO A 614 11.33 0.74 5.12
CA PRO A 614 12.22 1.48 6.01
C PRO A 614 11.59 1.63 7.39
N ALA A 615 12.34 1.29 8.46
CA ALA A 615 11.82 1.36 9.82
C ALA A 615 11.42 2.80 10.19
N VAL A 616 10.29 2.95 10.87
CA VAL A 616 9.68 4.26 11.13
C VAL A 616 10.58 5.12 12.02
N ALA A 617 10.89 6.34 11.58
CA ALA A 617 11.77 7.29 12.25
C ALA A 617 13.17 6.75 12.60
N GLN A 618 13.65 5.69 11.92
CA GLN A 618 14.89 4.98 12.18
C GLN A 618 15.74 4.87 10.90
N THR A 619 16.33 5.97 10.48
CA THR A 619 17.13 6.04 9.25
C THR A 619 18.19 4.93 9.20
N GLY A 620 18.21 4.18 8.09
CA GLY A 620 19.14 3.07 7.86
C GLY A 620 18.72 1.75 8.49
N SER A 621 17.58 1.68 9.19
CA SER A 621 16.96 0.45 9.70
C SER A 621 15.80 0.02 8.81
N PHE A 622 15.53 -1.29 8.77
CA PHE A 622 14.48 -1.88 7.92
C PHE A 622 13.67 -2.90 8.70
N SER A 623 12.37 -2.90 8.44
CA SER A 623 11.40 -3.79 9.07
C SER A 623 10.58 -4.52 8.02
N GLY A 624 9.89 -5.59 8.42
CA GLY A 624 9.05 -6.34 7.49
C GLY A 624 8.09 -7.30 8.19
N TYR A 625 7.18 -7.83 7.41
CA TYR A 625 6.18 -8.79 7.84
C TYR A 625 6.60 -10.19 7.38
N PRO A 626 7.01 -11.09 8.29
CA PRO A 626 7.24 -12.49 7.94
C PRO A 626 5.93 -13.21 7.64
N ASN A 627 5.99 -14.26 6.84
CA ASN A 627 4.86 -15.13 6.56
C ASN A 627 4.41 -15.92 7.81
N GLN A 628 3.23 -16.55 7.72
CA GLN A 628 2.78 -17.48 8.75
C GLN A 628 3.70 -18.72 8.81
N PRO A 629 4.00 -19.25 10.03
CA PRO A 629 4.71 -20.50 10.18
C PRO A 629 3.87 -21.68 9.70
N ARG A 630 4.44 -22.87 9.77
CA ARG A 630 3.69 -24.12 9.62
C ARG A 630 2.55 -24.19 10.64
N THR A 631 1.35 -24.51 10.17
CA THR A 631 0.14 -24.64 11.00
C THR A 631 -0.61 -25.91 10.66
N TYR A 632 -1.34 -26.42 11.64
CA TYR A 632 -2.19 -27.59 11.52
C TYR A 632 -3.57 -27.31 12.08
N GLY A 633 -4.59 -27.99 11.56
CA GLY A 633 -5.93 -27.87 12.08
C GLY A 633 -6.83 -29.03 11.71
N VAL A 634 -7.97 -29.04 12.38
CA VAL A 634 -9.09 -29.96 12.12
C VAL A 634 -10.31 -29.12 11.80
N THR A 635 -11.04 -29.53 10.78
CA THR A 635 -12.33 -28.94 10.41
C THR A 635 -13.40 -30.00 10.50
N VAL A 636 -14.51 -29.68 11.17
CA VAL A 636 -15.71 -30.51 11.23
C VAL A 636 -16.87 -29.71 10.71
N ARG A 637 -17.62 -30.26 9.77
CA ARG A 637 -18.83 -29.66 9.18
C ARG A 637 -20.00 -30.62 9.28
N LYS A 638 -21.17 -30.09 9.54
CA LYS A 638 -22.43 -30.83 9.44
C LYS A 638 -23.34 -30.15 8.42
N ASN A 639 -23.79 -30.93 7.44
CA ASN A 639 -24.82 -30.55 6.47
C ASN A 639 -26.14 -31.17 6.91
N PHE A 640 -27.20 -30.36 6.97
CA PHE A 640 -28.53 -30.76 7.48
C PHE A 640 -29.51 -30.95 6.34
#